data_6a252f1263559e96b2ee221e93a2c6c1
#
_entry.id   6a252f1263559e96b2ee221e93a2c6c1
#
_cell.length_a   1.000
_cell.length_b   1.000
_cell.length_c   1.000
_cell.angle_alpha   90.00
_cell.angle_beta   90.00
_cell.angle_gamma   90.00
#
_symmetry.space_group_name_H-M   'P 1'
#
loop_
_entity.id
_entity.type
_entity.pdbx_description
1 polymer ?
#
loop_
_entity_poly.entity_id
_entity_poly.type
_entity_poly.pdbx_seq_one_letter_code
_entity_poly.pdbx_strand_id
1 'polypeptide(L)'
;MEPKISEKAWNPELEKNILKQWGEDKVYDFTPKEDNFTIDTPPPYPSGRPWHIGAAAHYSQIDMIARTARMAGKNVYFPIGIDRNGLPVELYTEKKHKIRMRETERGEFLNLCKDALDDLEAEMILIMKSLGISGDFTNYYRTDSEEYRALTQSTFINLWKKGEVYLANRPNNYDWVSGTTIADAEIIYDDLQTKLVYMKFKIKDTDKEIIIASTRPELLCACRTIIVNPEDERYTEFIGKKIIVPITNAEVELTTHHSAKQEFGSGAVMVCSYGDQNDVALFRELQLEEVIAIGLDGRMTESAGDYQGLKPKQARTKIIEDLENSGLVEKIEEISHRTPLSERSKTPIEIVPMEEYYLKQKDSIDKMKKLGSEIEFYPNMHKQILMNWLESISIDWPISRRRFYGTEIPIWYCKECSEPFVPEPGKYYRPWKDSCPAKKCEKCGNTEFIGEDRTFDTWMDSSVSPLFVTKFNRDDEFFKKTYPTGIRPQAKDIVRTWLYYTLLRCEKLTEQKPWSEAWIMGYGLDEKGMKMSKSKGNAIDPLPVIQKSGADTFRFWSASEINQGYDFRCSEQKIESTKKFLSKLWNVSRFLSSFPIIESGKLTDSDKWILSELDKLISVCNEGYSKYNFFVPATALREFTWNIFAAQYIEMAKARAYGIGFDDDERDGAIFTLHKVLSTILKLLAPITPFITEHLWLTLYSEDSIHKEQLPEIENVEDMTAMTQSIIEFNSRVWNEKKQNDLSLKDSIKIEIPEKLDQFKKDLIAMHNLETN
;
A
#
# COMPACT_ATOMS: atom_id res chain seq x y z
N MET A 1 49.26 8.88 11.10
CA MET A 1 48.74 9.24 9.78
C MET A 1 47.46 10.04 9.99
N GLU A 2 47.28 11.14 9.25
CA GLU A 2 46.03 11.91 9.34
C GLU A 2 44.96 11.26 8.47
N PRO A 3 43.71 11.23 8.92
CA PRO A 3 42.63 10.62 8.16
C PRO A 3 42.27 11.46 6.93
N LYS A 4 41.99 10.82 5.79
CA LYS A 4 41.47 11.51 4.60
C LYS A 4 40.09 12.16 4.89
N ILE A 5 39.27 11.56 5.74
CA ILE A 5 38.00 12.14 6.20
C ILE A 5 38.31 13.08 7.36
N SER A 6 38.20 14.40 7.10
CA SER A 6 38.49 15.44 8.07
C SER A 6 37.38 15.64 9.10
N GLU A 7 36.13 15.52 8.66
CA GLU A 7 34.92 15.76 9.46
C GLU A 7 34.75 14.70 10.57
N LYS A 8 34.41 15.19 11.78
CA LYS A 8 34.23 14.31 12.94
C LYS A 8 32.92 13.53 12.95
N ALA A 9 31.95 13.95 12.17
CA ALA A 9 30.62 13.34 12.11
C ALA A 9 30.01 13.50 10.71
N TRP A 10 29.13 12.56 10.35
CA TRP A 10 28.30 12.68 9.15
C TRP A 10 27.40 13.92 9.22
N ASN A 11 27.41 14.72 8.16
CA ASN A 11 26.57 15.91 8.02
C ASN A 11 25.47 15.67 6.98
N PRO A 12 24.18 15.56 7.38
CA PRO A 12 23.07 15.36 6.45
C PRO A 12 22.92 16.45 5.38
N GLU A 13 23.48 17.66 5.58
CA GLU A 13 23.47 18.69 4.54
C GLU A 13 24.19 18.28 3.26
N LEU A 14 25.13 17.34 3.33
CA LEU A 14 25.81 16.78 2.17
C LEU A 14 24.87 15.98 1.26
N GLU A 15 23.74 15.48 1.78
CA GLU A 15 22.75 14.75 1.00
C GLU A 15 22.22 15.58 -0.18
N LYS A 16 22.06 16.90 0.00
CA LYS A 16 21.63 17.82 -1.07
C LYS A 16 22.63 17.90 -2.23
N ASN A 17 23.91 17.91 -1.92
CA ASN A 17 24.98 17.98 -2.92
C ASN A 17 25.05 16.66 -3.71
N ILE A 18 24.92 15.54 -3.02
CA ILE A 18 24.92 14.20 -3.62
C ILE A 18 23.71 14.03 -4.55
N LEU A 19 22.52 14.47 -4.13
CA LEU A 19 21.33 14.47 -5.00
C LEU A 19 21.56 15.25 -6.30
N LYS A 20 22.18 16.42 -6.21
CA LYS A 20 22.51 17.25 -7.36
C LYS A 20 23.49 16.54 -8.27
N GLN A 21 24.55 15.95 -7.70
CA GLN A 21 25.56 15.19 -8.45
C GLN A 21 24.95 14.00 -9.18
N TRP A 22 24.11 13.19 -8.53
CA TRP A 22 23.42 12.07 -9.20
C TRP A 22 22.61 12.51 -10.42
N GLY A 23 21.96 13.69 -10.34
CA GLY A 23 21.24 14.26 -11.47
C GLY A 23 22.15 14.70 -12.60
N GLU A 24 23.29 15.35 -12.29
CA GLU A 24 24.29 15.78 -13.25
C GLU A 24 24.98 14.59 -13.95
N ASP A 25 25.32 13.56 -13.18
CA ASP A 25 26.00 12.33 -13.66
C ASP A 25 25.03 11.31 -14.25
N LYS A 26 23.72 11.58 -14.25
CA LYS A 26 22.66 10.73 -14.79
C LYS A 26 22.72 9.28 -14.26
N VAL A 27 22.99 9.12 -12.97
CA VAL A 27 23.25 7.82 -12.33
C VAL A 27 22.11 6.82 -12.51
N TYR A 28 20.86 7.33 -12.61
CA TYR A 28 19.66 6.51 -12.69
C TYR A 28 18.92 6.63 -14.01
N ASP A 29 19.51 7.24 -15.03
CA ASP A 29 18.89 7.34 -16.35
C ASP A 29 18.63 5.94 -16.93
N PHE A 30 17.44 5.79 -17.52
CA PHE A 30 17.01 4.53 -18.11
C PHE A 30 17.05 4.59 -19.64
N THR A 31 17.66 3.58 -20.23
CA THR A 31 17.59 3.31 -21.67
C THR A 31 17.11 1.88 -21.86
N PRO A 32 16.01 1.62 -22.63
CA PRO A 32 15.48 0.27 -22.78
C PRO A 32 16.45 -0.66 -23.50
N LYS A 33 16.65 -1.84 -22.91
CA LYS A 33 17.46 -2.96 -23.44
C LYS A 33 16.52 -4.12 -23.80
N GLU A 34 17.09 -5.30 -24.10
CA GLU A 34 16.30 -6.51 -24.35
C GLU A 34 15.64 -7.05 -23.06
N ASP A 35 16.34 -6.97 -21.93
CA ASP A 35 15.84 -7.35 -20.61
C ASP A 35 15.78 -6.13 -19.70
N ASN A 36 14.58 -5.81 -19.20
CA ASN A 36 14.33 -4.69 -18.33
C ASN A 36 13.54 -5.10 -17.10
N PHE A 37 13.86 -4.46 -15.99
CA PHE A 37 13.12 -4.62 -14.75
C PHE A 37 12.30 -3.36 -14.45
N THR A 38 11.04 -3.37 -14.85
CA THR A 38 10.13 -2.24 -14.66
C THR A 38 9.46 -2.33 -13.29
N ILE A 39 9.54 -1.26 -12.50
CA ILE A 39 8.89 -1.15 -11.19
C ILE A 39 7.64 -0.28 -11.35
N ASP A 40 6.46 -0.89 -11.34
CA ASP A 40 5.18 -0.16 -11.42
C ASP A 40 4.66 0.10 -10.01
N THR A 41 4.94 1.30 -9.48
CA THR A 41 4.51 1.72 -8.14
C THR A 41 3.08 2.26 -8.14
N PRO A 42 2.32 2.13 -7.03
CA PRO A 42 1.09 2.87 -6.91
C PRO A 42 1.41 4.37 -6.99
N PRO A 43 0.80 5.12 -7.91
CA PRO A 43 1.01 6.56 -7.93
C PRO A 43 0.49 7.16 -6.62
N PRO A 44 1.31 7.86 -5.84
CA PRO A 44 0.88 8.42 -4.57
C PRO A 44 -0.21 9.46 -4.78
N TYR A 45 -1.15 9.48 -3.83
CA TYR A 45 -2.37 10.25 -3.91
C TYR A 45 -2.31 11.52 -3.04
N PRO A 46 -2.33 12.74 -3.62
CA PRO A 46 -2.26 13.99 -2.88
C PRO A 46 -3.63 14.38 -2.27
N SER A 47 -4.12 13.63 -1.29
CA SER A 47 -5.43 13.82 -0.66
C SER A 47 -5.41 14.70 0.61
N GLY A 48 -4.45 15.62 0.75
CA GLY A 48 -4.28 16.53 1.89
C GLY A 48 -2.95 16.33 2.63
N ARG A 49 -2.70 17.17 3.65
CA ARG A 49 -1.46 17.19 4.43
C ARG A 49 -1.60 16.48 5.77
N PRO A 50 -0.49 15.90 6.30
CA PRO A 50 0.78 15.64 5.62
C PRO A 50 0.71 14.39 4.72
N TRP A 51 1.69 14.23 3.81
CA TRP A 51 1.99 12.94 3.22
C TRP A 51 2.75 12.14 4.27
N HIS A 52 2.07 11.23 4.96
CA HIS A 52 2.50 10.71 6.26
C HIS A 52 3.75 9.82 6.20
N ILE A 53 4.45 9.76 7.33
CA ILE A 53 5.71 9.03 7.53
C ILE A 53 5.65 7.55 7.10
N GLY A 54 4.50 6.88 7.27
CA GLY A 54 4.32 5.50 6.81
C GLY A 54 4.39 5.36 5.29
N ALA A 55 3.88 6.35 4.53
CA ALA A 55 4.02 6.37 3.08
C ALA A 55 5.48 6.65 2.69
N ALA A 56 6.15 7.59 3.35
CA ALA A 56 7.56 7.87 3.12
C ALA A 56 8.45 6.63 3.35
N ALA A 57 8.17 5.83 4.39
CA ALA A 57 8.84 4.55 4.64
C ALA A 57 8.59 3.53 3.52
N HIS A 58 7.35 3.45 3.05
CA HIS A 58 6.97 2.57 1.94
C HIS A 58 7.77 2.89 0.67
N TYR A 59 7.77 4.16 0.23
CA TYR A 59 8.52 4.55 -0.96
C TYR A 59 10.03 4.44 -0.79
N SER A 60 10.56 4.61 0.42
CA SER A 60 11.98 4.34 0.72
C SER A 60 12.33 2.88 0.47
N GLN A 61 11.48 1.94 0.88
CA GLN A 61 11.72 0.51 0.62
C GLN A 61 11.49 0.12 -0.85
N ILE A 62 10.55 0.76 -1.56
CA ILE A 62 10.43 0.59 -3.02
C ILE A 62 11.71 1.05 -3.73
N ASP A 63 12.30 2.15 -3.29
CA ASP A 63 13.58 2.61 -3.84
C ASP A 63 14.74 1.64 -3.52
N MET A 64 14.71 1.00 -2.33
CA MET A 64 15.67 -0.07 -2.02
C MET A 64 15.55 -1.25 -2.99
N ILE A 65 14.33 -1.61 -3.43
CA ILE A 65 14.12 -2.60 -4.51
C ILE A 65 14.84 -2.15 -5.79
N ALA A 66 14.64 -0.88 -6.20
CA ALA A 66 15.25 -0.35 -7.42
C ALA A 66 16.78 -0.35 -7.36
N ARG A 67 17.36 0.12 -6.24
CA ARG A 67 18.82 0.17 -6.05
C ARG A 67 19.41 -1.22 -5.98
N THR A 68 18.81 -2.13 -5.21
CA THR A 68 19.25 -3.52 -5.14
C THR A 68 19.21 -4.20 -6.51
N ALA A 69 18.11 -4.00 -7.27
CA ALA A 69 17.99 -4.57 -8.62
C ALA A 69 19.07 -4.06 -9.58
N ARG A 70 19.42 -2.74 -9.53
CA ARG A 70 20.53 -2.19 -10.33
C ARG A 70 21.87 -2.80 -9.94
N MET A 71 22.15 -2.88 -8.64
CA MET A 71 23.39 -3.48 -8.14
C MET A 71 23.44 -5.00 -8.34
N ALA A 72 22.30 -5.65 -8.56
CA ALA A 72 22.22 -7.04 -9.04
C ALA A 72 22.31 -7.16 -10.57
N GLY A 73 22.67 -6.08 -11.28
CA GLY A 73 22.90 -6.07 -12.73
C GLY A 73 21.65 -5.92 -13.60
N LYS A 74 20.45 -5.70 -13.01
CA LYS A 74 19.22 -5.48 -13.79
C LYS A 74 19.17 -4.08 -14.39
N ASN A 75 18.64 -3.95 -15.60
CA ASN A 75 18.34 -2.66 -16.22
C ASN A 75 17.00 -2.14 -15.71
N VAL A 76 17.02 -1.27 -14.72
CA VAL A 76 15.84 -0.86 -13.95
C VAL A 76 15.16 0.36 -14.56
N TYR A 77 13.88 0.22 -14.89
CA TYR A 77 12.98 1.33 -15.23
C TYR A 77 12.07 1.63 -14.01
N PHE A 78 12.23 2.81 -13.43
CA PHE A 78 11.50 3.23 -12.24
C PHE A 78 10.75 4.55 -12.48
N PRO A 79 9.62 4.49 -13.23
CA PRO A 79 8.79 5.67 -13.48
C PRO A 79 8.06 6.11 -12.21
N ILE A 80 7.97 7.43 -12.01
CA ILE A 80 7.20 8.05 -10.93
C ILE A 80 5.87 8.54 -11.50
N GLY A 81 4.78 8.33 -10.75
CA GLY A 81 3.46 8.84 -11.08
C GLY A 81 2.80 9.53 -9.89
N ILE A 82 1.81 10.37 -10.16
CA ILE A 82 0.97 11.01 -9.14
C ILE A 82 -0.50 10.75 -9.52
N ASP A 83 -1.27 10.16 -8.58
CA ASP A 83 -2.71 9.96 -8.78
C ASP A 83 -3.48 11.22 -8.38
N ARG A 84 -4.09 11.86 -9.37
CA ARG A 84 -4.75 13.16 -9.21
C ARG A 84 -6.25 13.11 -9.48
N ASN A 85 -6.87 11.94 -9.61
CA ASN A 85 -8.29 11.80 -9.89
C ASN A 85 -9.09 11.32 -8.68
N GLY A 86 -10.39 11.59 -8.69
CA GLY A 86 -11.38 10.91 -7.86
C GLY A 86 -11.85 11.64 -6.60
N LEU A 87 -12.77 10.99 -5.91
CA LEU A 87 -13.54 11.52 -4.79
C LEU A 87 -12.73 12.20 -3.66
N PRO A 88 -11.57 11.67 -3.21
CA PRO A 88 -10.86 12.34 -2.12
C PRO A 88 -10.33 13.74 -2.46
N VAL A 89 -10.00 14.03 -3.73
CA VAL A 89 -9.62 15.38 -4.19
C VAL A 89 -10.80 16.34 -4.04
N GLU A 90 -11.96 15.92 -4.53
CA GLU A 90 -13.17 16.72 -4.45
C GLU A 90 -13.57 17.00 -3.01
N LEU A 91 -13.56 15.98 -2.13
CA LEU A 91 -13.85 16.17 -0.70
C LEU A 91 -12.85 17.09 -0.01
N TYR A 92 -11.57 17.01 -0.38
CA TYR A 92 -10.56 17.94 0.11
C TYR A 92 -10.84 19.37 -0.34
N THR A 93 -11.19 19.56 -1.63
CA THR A 93 -11.51 20.86 -2.23
C THR A 93 -12.79 21.46 -1.62
N GLU A 94 -13.86 20.66 -1.50
CA GLU A 94 -15.10 21.07 -0.82
C GLU A 94 -14.82 21.57 0.62
N LYS A 95 -14.01 20.83 1.36
CA LYS A 95 -13.63 21.22 2.74
C LYS A 95 -12.75 22.47 2.78
N LYS A 96 -11.73 22.55 1.90
CA LYS A 96 -10.79 23.69 1.83
C LYS A 96 -11.51 25.00 1.51
N HIS A 97 -12.44 24.97 0.54
CA HIS A 97 -13.14 26.13 0.04
C HIS A 97 -14.53 26.34 0.66
N LYS A 98 -15.02 25.41 1.49
CA LYS A 98 -16.36 25.42 2.13
C LYS A 98 -17.49 25.49 1.12
N ILE A 99 -17.37 24.77 0.02
CA ILE A 99 -18.33 24.66 -1.08
C ILE A 99 -18.88 23.24 -1.20
N ARG A 100 -19.89 23.06 -2.05
CA ARG A 100 -20.39 21.75 -2.46
C ARG A 100 -20.24 21.60 -3.96
N MET A 101 -19.76 20.45 -4.44
CA MET A 101 -19.59 20.16 -5.85
C MET A 101 -20.86 20.44 -6.66
N ARG A 102 -22.03 19.97 -6.17
CA ARG A 102 -23.32 20.10 -6.85
C ARG A 102 -23.88 21.54 -6.91
N GLU A 103 -23.36 22.43 -6.08
CA GLU A 103 -23.78 23.82 -5.96
C GLU A 103 -22.80 24.78 -6.67
N THR A 104 -21.72 24.25 -7.21
CA THR A 104 -20.66 25.02 -7.90
C THR A 104 -20.67 24.70 -9.38
N GLU A 105 -20.42 25.70 -10.23
CA GLU A 105 -20.27 25.48 -11.68
C GLU A 105 -19.13 24.50 -11.94
N ARG A 106 -19.35 23.52 -12.86
CA ARG A 106 -18.45 22.40 -13.06
C ARG A 106 -17.02 22.83 -13.43
N GLY A 107 -16.88 23.78 -14.36
CA GLY A 107 -15.57 24.28 -14.77
C GLY A 107 -14.81 24.99 -13.65
N GLU A 108 -15.50 25.79 -12.83
CA GLU A 108 -14.95 26.44 -11.65
C GLU A 108 -14.49 25.39 -10.62
N PHE A 109 -15.33 24.39 -10.32
CA PHE A 109 -14.99 23.33 -9.39
C PHE A 109 -13.77 22.51 -9.82
N LEU A 110 -13.67 22.19 -11.12
CA LEU A 110 -12.51 21.49 -11.69
C LEU A 110 -11.21 22.29 -11.53
N ASN A 111 -11.26 23.60 -11.74
CA ASN A 111 -10.09 24.47 -11.53
C ASN A 111 -9.66 24.50 -10.06
N LEU A 112 -10.60 24.65 -9.13
CA LEU A 112 -10.32 24.61 -7.68
C LEU A 112 -9.69 23.28 -7.25
N CYS A 113 -10.13 22.15 -7.81
CA CYS A 113 -9.53 20.84 -7.57
C CYS A 113 -8.08 20.78 -8.06
N LYS A 114 -7.83 21.30 -9.28
CA LYS A 114 -6.49 21.31 -9.88
C LYS A 114 -5.52 22.15 -9.05
N ASP A 115 -5.90 23.38 -8.67
CA ASP A 115 -5.07 24.27 -7.86
C ASP A 115 -4.76 23.66 -6.49
N ALA A 116 -5.73 23.00 -5.86
CA ALA A 116 -5.54 22.32 -4.59
C ALA A 116 -4.53 21.17 -4.69
N LEU A 117 -4.50 20.46 -5.82
CA LEU A 117 -3.58 19.36 -6.07
C LEU A 117 -2.16 19.82 -6.36
N ASP A 118 -1.97 20.92 -7.08
CA ASP A 118 -0.65 21.42 -7.46
C ASP A 118 0.21 21.72 -6.21
N ASP A 119 -0.39 22.33 -5.18
CA ASP A 119 0.29 22.58 -3.89
C ASP A 119 0.69 21.29 -3.15
N LEU A 120 -0.21 20.30 -3.13
CA LEU A 120 0.01 19.03 -2.42
C LEU A 120 1.03 18.14 -3.13
N GLU A 121 1.01 18.15 -4.45
CA GLU A 121 1.96 17.43 -5.30
C GLU A 121 3.38 17.95 -5.13
N ALA A 122 3.56 19.28 -5.15
CA ALA A 122 4.87 19.89 -4.98
C ALA A 122 5.55 19.45 -3.66
N GLU A 123 4.79 19.42 -2.56
CA GLU A 123 5.28 18.94 -1.26
C GLU A 123 5.65 17.46 -1.29
N MET A 124 4.82 16.63 -1.90
CA MET A 124 5.06 15.20 -2.01
C MET A 124 6.32 14.88 -2.84
N ILE A 125 6.49 15.54 -3.97
CA ILE A 125 7.70 15.42 -4.81
C ILE A 125 8.94 15.87 -4.04
N LEU A 126 8.84 16.96 -3.26
CA LEU A 126 9.94 17.42 -2.42
C LEU A 126 10.36 16.36 -1.39
N ILE A 127 9.39 15.72 -0.72
CA ILE A 127 9.67 14.66 0.25
C ILE A 127 10.33 13.46 -0.44
N MET A 128 9.80 13.00 -1.56
CA MET A 128 10.36 11.87 -2.31
C MET A 128 11.80 12.15 -2.75
N LYS A 129 12.08 13.33 -3.30
CA LYS A 129 13.43 13.75 -3.67
C LYS A 129 14.35 13.83 -2.45
N SER A 130 13.87 14.41 -1.33
CA SER A 130 14.65 14.51 -0.10
C SER A 130 15.03 13.14 0.48
N LEU A 131 14.22 12.11 0.26
CA LEU A 131 14.52 10.73 0.63
C LEU A 131 15.52 10.04 -0.31
N GLY A 132 15.92 10.69 -1.42
CA GLY A 132 16.82 10.12 -2.41
C GLY A 132 16.20 9.01 -3.26
N ILE A 133 14.86 9.08 -3.50
CA ILE A 133 14.20 8.11 -4.39
C ILE A 133 14.83 8.20 -5.80
N SER A 134 15.29 7.06 -6.32
CA SER A 134 16.03 6.95 -7.59
C SER A 134 15.13 6.74 -8.81
N GLY A 135 13.90 7.27 -8.77
CA GLY A 135 12.96 7.25 -9.88
C GLY A 135 13.13 8.43 -10.83
N ASP A 136 12.46 8.36 -11.98
CA ASP A 136 12.44 9.45 -12.95
C ASP A 136 11.49 10.58 -12.51
N PHE A 137 12.04 11.64 -11.96
CA PHE A 137 11.31 12.86 -11.61
C PHE A 137 11.32 13.92 -12.71
N THR A 138 11.97 13.68 -13.82
CA THR A 138 12.00 14.62 -14.95
C THR A 138 10.73 14.47 -15.79
N ASN A 139 10.29 13.22 -15.97
CA ASN A 139 9.15 12.86 -16.80
C ASN A 139 8.09 12.09 -15.98
N TYR A 140 7.84 12.51 -14.73
CA TYR A 140 6.81 11.85 -13.96
C TYR A 140 5.42 12.11 -14.54
N TYR A 141 4.56 11.11 -14.49
CA TYR A 141 3.20 11.19 -15.04
C TYR A 141 2.17 11.61 -14.00
N ARG A 142 1.07 12.18 -14.49
CA ARG A 142 -0.11 12.53 -13.71
C ARG A 142 -1.32 11.83 -14.28
N THR A 143 -2.14 11.20 -13.44
CA THR A 143 -3.33 10.48 -13.90
C THR A 143 -4.41 11.41 -14.47
N ASP A 144 -4.38 12.71 -14.15
CA ASP A 144 -5.27 13.73 -14.70
C ASP A 144 -4.73 14.41 -15.97
N SER A 145 -3.55 14.01 -16.49
CA SER A 145 -3.05 14.51 -17.77
C SER A 145 -3.94 14.06 -18.94
N GLU A 146 -4.01 14.87 -19.98
CA GLU A 146 -4.81 14.52 -21.18
C GLU A 146 -4.36 13.21 -21.81
N GLU A 147 -3.05 12.94 -21.86
CA GLU A 147 -2.48 11.69 -22.38
C GLU A 147 -2.91 10.48 -21.56
N TYR A 148 -2.86 10.59 -20.23
CA TYR A 148 -3.25 9.50 -19.35
C TYR A 148 -4.76 9.23 -19.44
N ARG A 149 -5.59 10.27 -19.37
CA ARG A 149 -7.04 10.18 -19.53
C ARG A 149 -7.44 9.61 -20.89
N ALA A 150 -6.74 10.01 -21.97
CA ALA A 150 -6.96 9.43 -23.29
C ALA A 150 -6.69 7.92 -23.32
N LEU A 151 -5.66 7.44 -22.61
CA LEU A 151 -5.41 6.00 -22.47
C LEU A 151 -6.50 5.31 -21.65
N THR A 152 -6.91 5.86 -20.50
CA THR A 152 -8.02 5.32 -19.70
C THR A 152 -9.27 5.17 -20.55
N GLN A 153 -9.66 6.21 -21.30
CA GLN A 153 -10.81 6.18 -22.20
C GLN A 153 -10.62 5.18 -23.35
N SER A 154 -9.44 5.10 -23.94
CA SER A 154 -9.14 4.14 -25.00
C SER A 154 -9.30 2.69 -24.52
N THR A 155 -8.87 2.39 -23.29
CA THR A 155 -9.07 1.06 -22.70
C THR A 155 -10.54 0.75 -22.46
N PHE A 156 -11.32 1.72 -21.99
CA PHE A 156 -12.78 1.58 -21.85
C PHE A 156 -13.47 1.34 -23.19
N ILE A 157 -13.15 2.14 -24.22
CA ILE A 157 -13.72 2.00 -25.57
C ILE A 157 -13.45 0.60 -26.13
N ASN A 158 -12.23 0.09 -25.97
CA ASN A 158 -11.87 -1.24 -26.42
C ASN A 158 -12.64 -2.33 -25.67
N LEU A 159 -12.81 -2.20 -24.35
CA LEU A 159 -13.59 -3.13 -23.54
C LEU A 159 -15.09 -3.06 -23.86
N TRP A 160 -15.62 -1.87 -24.16
CA TRP A 160 -16.99 -1.70 -24.63
C TRP A 160 -17.21 -2.44 -25.97
N LYS A 161 -16.31 -2.22 -26.93
CA LYS A 161 -16.38 -2.90 -28.26
C LYS A 161 -16.28 -4.45 -28.13
N LYS A 162 -15.57 -4.94 -27.12
CA LYS A 162 -15.50 -6.38 -26.80
C LYS A 162 -16.74 -6.90 -26.04
N GLY A 163 -17.69 -6.03 -25.65
CA GLY A 163 -18.85 -6.40 -24.84
C GLY A 163 -18.52 -6.74 -23.39
N GLU A 164 -17.35 -6.33 -22.91
CA GLU A 164 -16.91 -6.50 -21.52
C GLU A 164 -17.49 -5.43 -20.59
N VAL A 165 -17.92 -4.31 -21.15
CA VAL A 165 -18.58 -3.22 -20.41
C VAL A 165 -20.03 -3.10 -20.90
N TYR A 166 -20.95 -2.85 -19.97
CA TYR A 166 -22.37 -2.67 -20.25
C TYR A 166 -23.00 -1.68 -19.27
N LEU A 167 -24.14 -1.10 -19.67
CA LEU A 167 -24.97 -0.21 -18.85
C LEU A 167 -26.16 -1.02 -18.31
N ALA A 168 -26.46 -0.92 -17.02
CA ALA A 168 -27.61 -1.59 -16.41
C ALA A 168 -28.14 -0.84 -15.21
N ASN A 169 -29.46 -0.89 -15.03
CA ASN A 169 -30.11 -0.47 -13.79
C ASN A 169 -30.10 -1.65 -12.80
N ARG A 170 -29.36 -1.49 -11.70
CA ARG A 170 -29.20 -2.51 -10.68
C ARG A 170 -29.14 -1.91 -9.28
N PRO A 171 -29.47 -2.65 -8.23
CA PRO A 171 -29.13 -2.28 -6.87
C PRO A 171 -27.62 -2.08 -6.71
N ASN A 172 -27.22 -0.92 -6.20
CA ASN A 172 -25.82 -0.54 -5.99
C ASN A 172 -25.60 -0.09 -4.56
N ASN A 173 -24.41 -0.35 -4.02
CA ASN A 173 -23.95 0.25 -2.80
C ASN A 173 -23.79 1.76 -3.03
N TYR A 174 -24.41 2.56 -2.19
CA TYR A 174 -24.49 3.99 -2.35
C TYR A 174 -24.07 4.73 -1.08
N ASP A 175 -23.12 5.66 -1.25
CA ASP A 175 -22.72 6.60 -0.22
C ASP A 175 -23.51 7.90 -0.41
N TRP A 176 -24.57 8.08 0.33
CA TRP A 176 -25.44 9.25 0.24
C TRP A 176 -24.75 10.56 0.67
N VAL A 177 -23.68 10.50 1.49
CA VAL A 177 -22.89 11.67 1.91
C VAL A 177 -22.04 12.18 0.76
N SER A 178 -21.35 11.25 0.10
CA SER A 178 -20.57 11.56 -1.11
C SER A 178 -21.46 11.70 -2.36
N GLY A 179 -22.69 11.21 -2.31
CA GLY A 179 -23.68 11.28 -3.39
C GLY A 179 -23.32 10.45 -4.62
N THR A 180 -22.66 9.30 -4.43
CA THR A 180 -22.23 8.43 -5.52
C THR A 180 -22.26 6.96 -5.13
N THR A 181 -22.28 6.08 -6.12
CA THR A 181 -22.06 4.65 -5.96
C THR A 181 -20.63 4.36 -5.52
N ILE A 182 -20.44 3.27 -4.80
CA ILE A 182 -19.14 2.75 -4.37
C ILE A 182 -19.02 1.27 -4.75
N ALA A 183 -17.79 0.83 -5.03
CA ALA A 183 -17.53 -0.57 -5.31
C ALA A 183 -17.43 -1.39 -4.01
N ASP A 184 -17.68 -2.70 -4.09
CA ASP A 184 -17.59 -3.62 -2.92
C ASP A 184 -16.22 -3.54 -2.23
N ALA A 185 -15.15 -3.33 -3.01
CA ALA A 185 -13.81 -3.18 -2.48
C ALA A 185 -13.59 -1.93 -1.61
N GLU A 186 -14.49 -0.94 -1.70
CA GLU A 186 -14.47 0.32 -0.93
C GLU A 186 -15.35 0.25 0.33
N ILE A 187 -15.95 -0.91 0.61
CA ILE A 187 -16.75 -1.15 1.80
C ILE A 187 -15.83 -1.64 2.93
N ILE A 188 -15.96 -1.00 4.07
CA ILE A 188 -15.38 -1.45 5.33
C ILE A 188 -16.49 -1.86 6.29
N TYR A 189 -16.15 -2.66 7.28
CA TYR A 189 -17.11 -3.11 8.29
C TYR A 189 -16.65 -2.64 9.66
N ASP A 190 -17.60 -2.14 10.45
CA ASP A 190 -17.35 -1.75 11.85
C ASP A 190 -18.50 -2.26 12.74
N ASP A 191 -18.15 -2.59 13.97
CA ASP A 191 -19.12 -3.08 14.96
C ASP A 191 -19.78 -1.87 15.65
N LEU A 192 -21.01 -1.56 15.23
CA LEU A 192 -21.77 -0.45 15.75
C LEU A 192 -22.83 -0.94 16.76
N GLN A 193 -22.98 -0.19 17.84
CA GLN A 193 -24.10 -0.43 18.79
C GLN A 193 -25.41 -0.02 18.13
N THR A 194 -26.39 -0.94 18.13
CA THR A 194 -27.71 -0.73 17.56
C THR A 194 -28.78 -1.46 18.39
N LYS A 195 -30.03 -1.13 18.13
CA LYS A 195 -31.18 -1.77 18.79
C LYS A 195 -31.76 -2.85 17.90
N LEU A 196 -31.92 -4.06 18.41
CA LEU A 196 -32.73 -5.11 17.83
C LEU A 196 -34.13 -4.99 18.42
N VAL A 197 -35.09 -4.64 17.58
CA VAL A 197 -36.46 -4.36 17.98
C VAL A 197 -37.34 -5.55 17.61
N TYR A 198 -38.00 -6.15 18.59
CA TYR A 198 -38.97 -7.23 18.43
C TYR A 198 -40.37 -6.64 18.29
N MET A 199 -40.92 -6.70 17.09
CA MET A 199 -42.15 -6.05 16.68
C MET A 199 -43.27 -7.08 16.49
N LYS A 200 -44.50 -6.77 16.94
CA LYS A 200 -45.69 -7.58 16.78
C LYS A 200 -46.37 -7.30 15.44
N PHE A 201 -46.45 -8.31 14.61
CA PHE A 201 -47.14 -8.27 13.33
C PHE A 201 -48.40 -9.09 13.42
N LYS A 202 -49.56 -8.51 13.11
CA LYS A 202 -50.86 -9.19 13.20
C LYS A 202 -51.05 -10.15 12.02
N ILE A 203 -51.53 -11.37 12.29
CA ILE A 203 -51.95 -12.30 11.24
C ILE A 203 -53.36 -11.93 10.84
N LYS A 204 -53.58 -11.64 9.54
CA LYS A 204 -54.87 -11.20 9.01
C LYS A 204 -56.00 -12.20 9.37
N ASP A 205 -57.18 -11.70 9.69
CA ASP A 205 -58.38 -12.44 10.02
C ASP A 205 -58.22 -13.38 11.25
N THR A 206 -57.26 -13.06 12.13
CA THR A 206 -57.06 -13.79 13.40
C THR A 206 -56.68 -12.82 14.53
N ASP A 207 -56.77 -13.32 15.78
CA ASP A 207 -56.26 -12.59 16.96
C ASP A 207 -54.80 -12.96 17.29
N LYS A 208 -54.13 -13.71 16.40
CA LYS A 208 -52.72 -14.14 16.57
C LYS A 208 -51.75 -13.12 16.01
N GLU A 209 -50.59 -13.06 16.63
CA GLU A 209 -49.47 -12.21 16.24
C GLU A 209 -48.21 -13.04 15.98
N ILE A 210 -47.37 -12.56 15.12
CA ILE A 210 -45.99 -13.08 14.87
C ILE A 210 -44.98 -12.02 15.27
N ILE A 211 -43.92 -12.42 15.95
CA ILE A 211 -42.85 -11.50 16.34
C ILE A 211 -41.77 -11.46 15.28
N ILE A 212 -41.42 -10.26 14.83
CA ILE A 212 -40.35 -10.00 13.87
C ILE A 212 -39.27 -9.16 14.55
N ALA A 213 -38.03 -9.64 14.53
CA ALA A 213 -36.90 -8.92 15.08
C ALA A 213 -36.11 -8.22 13.96
N SER A 214 -35.88 -6.89 14.07
CA SER A 214 -35.13 -6.14 13.09
C SER A 214 -34.25 -5.05 13.73
N THR A 215 -33.10 -4.80 13.16
CA THR A 215 -32.25 -3.66 13.47
C THR A 215 -32.59 -2.41 12.63
N ARG A 216 -33.48 -2.58 11.63
CA ARG A 216 -33.89 -1.54 10.67
C ARG A 216 -35.41 -1.36 10.56
N PRO A 217 -36.12 -1.03 11.67
CA PRO A 217 -37.55 -0.81 11.61
C PRO A 217 -37.97 0.33 10.66
N GLU A 218 -37.09 1.24 10.30
CA GLU A 218 -37.37 2.27 9.28
C GLU A 218 -37.70 1.69 7.91
N LEU A 219 -37.38 0.43 7.64
CA LEU A 219 -37.69 -0.26 6.37
C LEU A 219 -39.05 -1.00 6.38
N LEU A 220 -39.85 -0.85 7.40
CA LEU A 220 -41.23 -1.42 7.42
C LEU A 220 -42.07 -1.06 6.18
N CYS A 221 -41.88 0.16 5.65
CA CYS A 221 -42.55 0.61 4.41
C CYS A 221 -42.12 -0.17 3.16
N ALA A 222 -40.98 -0.78 3.17
CA ALA A 222 -40.42 -1.57 2.06
C ALA A 222 -40.57 -3.09 2.27
N CYS A 223 -41.18 -3.54 3.35
CA CYS A 223 -41.44 -4.96 3.61
C CYS A 223 -42.40 -5.53 2.56
N ARG A 224 -42.03 -6.65 1.91
CA ARG A 224 -42.83 -7.30 0.85
C ARG A 224 -43.20 -8.74 1.15
N THR A 225 -42.44 -9.41 1.99
CA THR A 225 -42.73 -10.76 2.47
C THR A 225 -42.08 -10.98 3.83
N ILE A 226 -42.55 -11.97 4.55
CA ILE A 226 -41.91 -12.49 5.75
C ILE A 226 -41.47 -13.90 5.44
N ILE A 227 -40.22 -14.24 5.74
CA ILE A 227 -39.71 -15.59 5.57
C ILE A 227 -39.41 -16.26 6.89
N VAL A 228 -39.64 -17.57 6.92
CA VAL A 228 -39.30 -18.47 8.03
C VAL A 228 -38.56 -19.68 7.47
N ASN A 229 -37.75 -20.32 8.30
CA ASN A 229 -37.11 -21.56 7.87
C ASN A 229 -38.18 -22.67 7.66
N PRO A 230 -38.14 -23.45 6.55
CA PRO A 230 -39.10 -24.52 6.33
C PRO A 230 -39.13 -25.59 7.43
N GLU A 231 -38.04 -25.74 8.18
CA GLU A 231 -37.91 -26.69 9.30
C GLU A 231 -38.35 -26.08 10.65
N ASP A 232 -38.79 -24.82 10.67
CA ASP A 232 -39.23 -24.15 11.91
C ASP A 232 -40.71 -24.43 12.19
N GLU A 233 -40.96 -25.43 13.01
CA GLU A 233 -42.31 -25.87 13.36
C GLU A 233 -43.16 -24.77 14.00
N ARG A 234 -42.58 -23.74 14.62
CA ARG A 234 -43.28 -22.65 15.26
C ARG A 234 -44.22 -21.87 14.35
N TYR A 235 -43.90 -21.86 13.06
CA TYR A 235 -44.61 -21.06 12.05
C TYR A 235 -45.38 -21.87 11.02
N THR A 236 -45.38 -23.20 11.10
CA THR A 236 -45.99 -24.10 10.11
C THR A 236 -47.47 -23.76 9.84
N GLU A 237 -48.28 -23.45 10.89
CA GLU A 237 -49.70 -23.09 10.74
C GLU A 237 -49.94 -21.76 10.04
N PHE A 238 -48.94 -20.90 9.93
CA PHE A 238 -49.03 -19.53 9.39
C PHE A 238 -48.49 -19.40 7.98
N ILE A 239 -47.83 -20.41 7.44
CA ILE A 239 -47.30 -20.42 6.07
C ILE A 239 -48.44 -20.16 5.08
N GLY A 240 -48.23 -19.23 4.15
CA GLY A 240 -49.21 -18.80 3.13
C GLY A 240 -50.27 -17.83 3.63
N LYS A 241 -50.32 -17.49 4.96
CA LYS A 241 -51.21 -16.47 5.48
C LYS A 241 -50.72 -15.06 5.22
N LYS A 242 -51.68 -14.12 5.19
CA LYS A 242 -51.36 -12.68 5.10
C LYS A 242 -51.03 -12.12 6.47
N ILE A 243 -49.96 -11.37 6.53
CA ILE A 243 -49.47 -10.68 7.73
C ILE A 243 -49.59 -9.19 7.51
N ILE A 244 -50.09 -8.47 8.50
CA ILE A 244 -50.24 -7.01 8.45
C ILE A 244 -48.96 -6.37 9.00
N VAL A 245 -48.25 -5.60 8.16
CA VAL A 245 -47.09 -4.86 8.58
C VAL A 245 -47.51 -3.69 9.46
N PRO A 246 -46.94 -3.54 10.66
CA PRO A 246 -47.30 -2.44 11.56
C PRO A 246 -46.98 -1.08 10.89
N ILE A 247 -47.74 -0.04 11.33
CA ILE A 247 -47.61 1.35 10.84
C ILE A 247 -48.14 1.51 9.40
N THR A 248 -47.64 0.74 8.45
CA THR A 248 -48.05 0.86 7.03
C THR A 248 -49.36 0.18 6.70
N ASN A 249 -49.78 -0.78 7.52
CA ASN A 249 -50.95 -1.66 7.28
C ASN A 249 -50.89 -2.45 5.96
N ALA A 250 -49.69 -2.57 5.36
CA ALA A 250 -49.47 -3.37 4.17
C ALA A 250 -49.68 -4.86 4.47
N GLU A 251 -50.31 -5.57 3.54
CA GLU A 251 -50.53 -7.02 3.65
C GLU A 251 -49.44 -7.76 2.90
N VAL A 252 -48.62 -8.55 3.59
CA VAL A 252 -47.55 -9.36 3.03
C VAL A 252 -47.78 -10.84 3.30
N GLU A 253 -47.20 -11.71 2.50
CA GLU A 253 -47.35 -13.17 2.72
C GLU A 253 -46.21 -13.72 3.58
N LEU A 254 -46.53 -14.68 4.46
CA LEU A 254 -45.54 -15.47 5.17
C LEU A 254 -45.18 -16.68 4.33
N THR A 255 -43.92 -16.78 3.91
CA THR A 255 -43.38 -17.87 3.07
C THR A 255 -42.19 -18.54 3.72
N THR A 256 -41.74 -19.64 3.16
CA THR A 256 -40.57 -20.37 3.66
C THR A 256 -39.34 -20.08 2.80
N HIS A 257 -38.19 -19.93 3.47
CA HIS A 257 -36.90 -19.85 2.78
C HIS A 257 -35.76 -20.33 3.68
N HIS A 258 -34.83 -21.12 3.17
CA HIS A 258 -33.73 -21.70 3.96
C HIS A 258 -32.71 -20.66 4.49
N SER A 259 -32.69 -19.44 3.96
CA SER A 259 -31.85 -18.36 4.49
C SER A 259 -32.30 -17.83 5.84
N ALA A 260 -33.55 -18.05 6.26
CA ALA A 260 -34.06 -17.68 7.58
C ALA A 260 -33.41 -18.56 8.65
N LYS A 261 -32.71 -17.94 9.61
CA LYS A 261 -32.05 -18.67 10.71
C LYS A 261 -32.98 -18.77 11.91
N GLN A 262 -33.37 -19.99 12.28
CA GLN A 262 -34.32 -20.26 13.38
C GLN A 262 -33.90 -19.67 14.73
N GLU A 263 -32.56 -19.57 14.95
CA GLU A 263 -31.94 -19.19 16.23
C GLU A 263 -31.65 -17.69 16.32
N PHE A 264 -31.84 -16.92 15.23
CA PHE A 264 -31.59 -15.49 15.22
C PHE A 264 -32.92 -14.69 15.41
N GLY A 265 -32.93 -13.82 16.41
CA GLY A 265 -34.11 -13.01 16.74
C GLY A 265 -35.31 -13.87 17.08
N SER A 266 -36.40 -13.74 16.32
CA SER A 266 -37.60 -14.57 16.44
C SER A 266 -37.58 -15.81 15.54
N GLY A 267 -36.66 -15.92 14.60
CA GLY A 267 -36.65 -16.93 13.52
C GLY A 267 -37.49 -16.52 12.31
N ALA A 268 -38.32 -15.49 12.43
CA ALA A 268 -39.07 -14.89 11.32
C ALA A 268 -38.41 -13.56 10.90
N VAL A 269 -38.17 -13.40 9.61
CA VAL A 269 -37.44 -12.27 9.04
C VAL A 269 -38.31 -11.51 8.05
N MET A 270 -38.44 -10.20 8.22
CA MET A 270 -39.02 -9.35 7.19
C MET A 270 -38.03 -9.14 6.07
N VAL A 271 -38.46 -9.32 4.82
CA VAL A 271 -37.69 -9.08 3.60
C VAL A 271 -38.09 -7.73 3.03
N CYS A 272 -37.14 -6.79 3.03
CA CYS A 272 -37.35 -5.41 2.63
C CYS A 272 -36.59 -5.07 1.34
N SER A 273 -37.19 -4.27 0.46
CA SER A 273 -36.47 -3.79 -0.73
C SER A 273 -35.22 -3.06 -0.29
N TYR A 274 -34.07 -3.54 -0.77
CA TYR A 274 -32.76 -2.90 -0.57
C TYR A 274 -32.31 -2.76 0.89
N GLY A 275 -32.80 -3.66 1.78
CA GLY A 275 -32.41 -3.67 3.19
C GLY A 275 -30.95 -4.04 3.40
N ASP A 276 -30.55 -5.15 2.77
CA ASP A 276 -29.16 -5.60 2.69
C ASP A 276 -28.93 -6.44 1.40
N GLN A 277 -27.76 -7.04 1.23
CA GLN A 277 -27.43 -7.86 0.05
C GLN A 277 -28.25 -9.17 0.01
N ASN A 278 -28.63 -9.72 1.15
CA ASN A 278 -29.50 -10.92 1.20
C ASN A 278 -30.91 -10.56 0.74
N ASP A 279 -31.42 -9.42 1.20
CA ASP A 279 -32.73 -8.91 0.76
C ASP A 279 -32.74 -8.72 -0.78
N VAL A 280 -31.70 -8.13 -1.35
CA VAL A 280 -31.56 -7.97 -2.82
C VAL A 280 -31.58 -9.31 -3.55
N ALA A 281 -30.91 -10.33 -3.00
CA ALA A 281 -30.93 -11.68 -3.58
C ALA A 281 -32.31 -12.31 -3.51
N LEU A 282 -32.99 -12.23 -2.35
CA LEU A 282 -34.34 -12.73 -2.12
C LEU A 282 -35.39 -12.04 -3.01
N PHE A 283 -35.27 -10.72 -3.20
CA PHE A 283 -36.17 -9.98 -4.09
C PHE A 283 -36.14 -10.52 -5.52
N ARG A 284 -34.96 -10.85 -6.03
CA ARG A 284 -34.79 -11.44 -7.36
C ARG A 284 -35.30 -12.87 -7.43
N GLU A 285 -34.99 -13.70 -6.43
CA GLU A 285 -35.39 -15.12 -6.39
C GLU A 285 -36.90 -15.25 -6.26
N LEU A 286 -37.51 -14.46 -5.40
CA LEU A 286 -38.98 -14.50 -5.11
C LEU A 286 -39.77 -13.59 -6.05
N GLN A 287 -39.10 -12.86 -6.98
CA GLN A 287 -39.73 -11.92 -7.94
C GLN A 287 -40.65 -10.89 -7.25
N LEU A 288 -40.18 -10.31 -6.15
CA LEU A 288 -40.95 -9.34 -5.37
C LEU A 288 -40.96 -7.96 -6.01
N GLU A 289 -42.03 -7.21 -5.85
CA GLU A 289 -42.13 -5.83 -6.28
C GLU A 289 -41.29 -4.92 -5.41
N GLU A 290 -40.43 -4.12 -6.05
CA GLU A 290 -39.46 -3.25 -5.37
C GLU A 290 -40.11 -1.96 -4.88
N VAL A 291 -39.67 -1.48 -3.71
CA VAL A 291 -40.02 -0.16 -3.14
C VAL A 291 -38.80 0.54 -2.64
N ILE A 292 -38.59 1.75 -3.08
CA ILE A 292 -37.46 2.58 -2.66
C ILE A 292 -37.86 3.27 -1.35
N ALA A 293 -37.31 2.83 -0.22
CA ALA A 293 -37.52 3.44 1.09
C ALA A 293 -36.61 4.65 1.35
N ILE A 294 -35.40 4.63 0.81
CA ILE A 294 -34.39 5.66 1.03
C ILE A 294 -33.96 6.22 -0.32
N GLY A 295 -34.07 7.55 -0.47
CA GLY A 295 -33.72 8.26 -1.69
C GLY A 295 -32.21 8.54 -1.85
N LEU A 296 -31.84 9.09 -3.00
CA LEU A 296 -30.44 9.46 -3.30
C LEU A 296 -29.90 10.59 -2.41
N ASP A 297 -30.76 11.32 -1.72
CA ASP A 297 -30.39 12.33 -0.71
C ASP A 297 -30.16 11.73 0.69
N GLY A 298 -30.28 10.40 0.82
CA GLY A 298 -30.13 9.66 2.07
C GLY A 298 -31.30 9.90 3.04
N ARG A 299 -32.50 10.24 2.53
CA ARG A 299 -33.69 10.47 3.32
C ARG A 299 -34.78 9.48 2.95
N MET A 300 -35.69 9.25 3.89
CA MET A 300 -36.87 8.43 3.65
C MET A 300 -37.73 9.06 2.52
N THR A 301 -38.17 8.23 1.59
CA THR A 301 -39.02 8.63 0.45
C THR A 301 -40.47 8.75 0.85
N GLU A 302 -41.35 9.07 -0.11
CA GLU A 302 -42.82 9.10 0.07
C GLU A 302 -43.42 7.76 0.54
N SER A 303 -42.75 6.63 0.21
CA SER A 303 -43.17 5.31 0.66
C SER A 303 -43.20 5.15 2.18
N ALA A 304 -42.43 5.98 2.89
CA ALA A 304 -42.38 5.97 4.36
C ALA A 304 -43.49 6.79 5.04
N GLY A 305 -44.41 7.40 4.27
CA GLY A 305 -45.56 8.15 4.81
C GLY A 305 -45.12 9.28 5.75
N ASP A 306 -45.58 9.28 6.99
CA ASP A 306 -45.31 10.31 8.01
C ASP A 306 -43.81 10.46 8.36
N TYR A 307 -42.97 9.57 7.93
CA TYR A 307 -41.50 9.60 8.14
C TYR A 307 -40.75 10.10 6.94
N GLN A 308 -41.42 10.52 5.86
CA GLN A 308 -40.81 11.09 4.65
C GLN A 308 -39.89 12.26 5.01
N GLY A 309 -38.72 12.34 4.33
CA GLY A 309 -37.74 13.41 4.48
C GLY A 309 -36.85 13.28 5.73
N LEU A 310 -37.14 12.37 6.67
CA LEU A 310 -36.25 12.08 7.80
C LEU A 310 -35.03 11.29 7.33
N LYS A 311 -33.90 11.46 8.04
CA LYS A 311 -32.76 10.54 7.86
C LYS A 311 -33.08 9.17 8.44
N PRO A 312 -32.53 8.04 7.94
CA PRO A 312 -32.86 6.69 8.41
C PRO A 312 -32.77 6.52 9.93
N LYS A 313 -31.71 7.07 10.56
CA LYS A 313 -31.56 7.04 12.02
C LYS A 313 -32.67 7.81 12.75
N GLN A 314 -33.11 8.94 12.21
CA GLN A 314 -34.23 9.73 12.82
C GLN A 314 -35.57 9.01 12.64
N ALA A 315 -35.81 8.48 11.44
CA ALA A 315 -37.00 7.69 11.15
C ALA A 315 -37.06 6.46 12.06
N ARG A 316 -35.97 5.72 12.23
CA ARG A 316 -35.87 4.57 13.14
C ARG A 316 -36.25 4.92 14.55
N THR A 317 -35.71 6.00 15.12
CA THR A 317 -36.05 6.43 16.49
C THR A 317 -37.54 6.73 16.62
N LYS A 318 -38.12 7.49 15.69
CA LYS A 318 -39.54 7.86 15.72
C LYS A 318 -40.44 6.68 15.50
N ILE A 319 -40.13 5.76 14.61
CA ILE A 319 -40.87 4.53 14.38
C ILE A 319 -40.86 3.62 15.61
N ILE A 320 -39.74 3.50 16.31
CA ILE A 320 -39.69 2.74 17.57
C ILE A 320 -40.61 3.36 18.62
N GLU A 321 -40.59 4.69 18.81
CA GLU A 321 -41.46 5.40 19.73
C GLU A 321 -42.95 5.20 19.38
N ASP A 322 -43.32 5.27 18.11
CA ASP A 322 -44.70 5.07 17.65
C ASP A 322 -45.15 3.62 17.81
N LEU A 323 -44.27 2.65 17.59
CA LEU A 323 -44.55 1.23 17.87
C LEU A 323 -44.71 0.94 19.36
N GLU A 324 -43.89 1.53 20.25
CA GLU A 324 -44.01 1.43 21.69
C GLU A 324 -45.35 2.01 22.20
N ASN A 325 -45.67 3.23 21.71
CA ASN A 325 -46.94 3.88 22.07
C ASN A 325 -48.16 3.09 21.61
N SER A 326 -48.03 2.32 20.53
CA SER A 326 -49.12 1.45 20.02
C SER A 326 -49.12 0.06 20.64
N GLY A 327 -48.21 -0.26 21.58
CA GLY A 327 -48.08 -1.58 22.20
C GLY A 327 -47.60 -2.68 21.27
N LEU A 328 -46.99 -2.31 20.14
CA LEU A 328 -46.51 -3.21 19.09
C LEU A 328 -45.05 -3.62 19.25
N VAL A 329 -44.37 -3.21 20.32
CA VAL A 329 -43.02 -3.66 20.69
C VAL A 329 -43.13 -4.73 21.78
N GLU A 330 -42.57 -5.91 21.55
CA GLU A 330 -42.45 -6.97 22.55
C GLU A 330 -41.25 -6.72 23.47
N LYS A 331 -40.10 -6.45 22.90
CA LYS A 331 -38.87 -6.10 23.61
C LYS A 331 -37.88 -5.39 22.71
N ILE A 332 -36.88 -4.72 23.31
CA ILE A 332 -35.74 -4.11 22.62
C ILE A 332 -34.46 -4.64 23.28
N GLU A 333 -33.49 -5.06 22.45
CA GLU A 333 -32.15 -5.50 22.88
C GLU A 333 -31.10 -4.60 22.28
N GLU A 334 -30.12 -4.17 23.07
CA GLU A 334 -28.93 -3.52 22.53
C GLU A 334 -27.94 -4.58 22.08
N ILE A 335 -27.53 -4.50 20.80
CA ILE A 335 -26.63 -5.46 20.21
C ILE A 335 -25.49 -4.73 19.50
N SER A 336 -24.33 -5.39 19.39
CA SER A 336 -23.27 -5.01 18.48
C SER A 336 -23.56 -5.62 17.11
N HIS A 337 -23.66 -4.78 16.09
CA HIS A 337 -23.97 -5.20 14.73
C HIS A 337 -22.85 -4.78 13.78
N ARG A 338 -22.33 -5.76 13.04
CA ARG A 338 -21.30 -5.54 12.01
C ARG A 338 -21.91 -4.82 10.81
N THR A 339 -21.71 -3.50 10.76
CA THR A 339 -22.36 -2.62 9.79
C THR A 339 -21.42 -2.28 8.63
N PRO A 340 -21.87 -2.41 7.36
CA PRO A 340 -21.11 -1.96 6.21
C PRO A 340 -21.10 -0.43 6.13
N LEU A 341 -19.88 0.14 6.01
CA LEU A 341 -19.64 1.58 5.91
C LEU A 341 -18.88 1.91 4.63
N SER A 342 -19.13 3.07 4.08
CA SER A 342 -18.25 3.64 3.06
C SER A 342 -16.87 3.91 3.63
N GLU A 343 -15.82 3.45 2.98
CA GLU A 343 -14.44 3.70 3.42
C GLU A 343 -14.13 5.20 3.50
N ARG A 344 -14.74 6.01 2.64
CA ARG A 344 -14.46 7.45 2.54
C ARG A 344 -15.25 8.29 3.54
N SER A 345 -16.56 8.16 3.55
CA SER A 345 -17.43 8.96 4.43
C SER A 345 -17.53 8.41 5.85
N LYS A 346 -17.17 7.13 6.08
CA LYS A 346 -17.38 6.39 7.34
C LYS A 346 -18.83 6.33 7.79
N THR A 347 -19.76 6.51 6.86
CA THR A 347 -21.19 6.39 7.11
C THR A 347 -21.71 5.04 6.63
N PRO A 348 -22.80 4.52 7.24
CA PRO A 348 -23.49 3.35 6.72
C PRO A 348 -23.88 3.55 5.25
N ILE A 349 -23.63 2.54 4.45
CA ILE A 349 -24.04 2.53 3.04
C ILE A 349 -25.52 2.16 2.95
N GLU A 350 -26.17 2.67 1.91
CA GLU A 350 -27.51 2.25 1.52
C GLU A 350 -27.46 1.53 0.19
N ILE A 351 -28.43 0.67 -0.10
CA ILE A 351 -28.54 0.02 -1.40
C ILE A 351 -29.65 0.73 -2.16
N VAL A 352 -29.34 1.24 -3.36
CA VAL A 352 -30.31 1.94 -4.20
C VAL A 352 -30.24 1.44 -5.64
N PRO A 353 -31.39 1.29 -6.33
CA PRO A 353 -31.40 0.95 -7.74
C PRO A 353 -30.98 2.18 -8.55
N MET A 354 -29.99 2.01 -9.41
CA MET A 354 -29.56 3.06 -10.32
C MET A 354 -28.83 2.50 -11.53
N GLU A 355 -28.93 3.25 -12.62
CA GLU A 355 -28.23 2.92 -13.85
C GLU A 355 -26.77 3.32 -13.76
N GLU A 356 -25.87 2.32 -13.87
CA GLU A 356 -24.43 2.50 -13.85
C GLU A 356 -23.76 1.64 -14.92
N TYR A 357 -22.53 2.00 -15.29
CA TYR A 357 -21.68 1.17 -16.14
C TYR A 357 -20.98 0.12 -15.32
N TYR A 358 -20.94 -1.10 -15.85
CA TYR A 358 -20.31 -2.25 -15.22
C TYR A 358 -19.24 -2.85 -16.11
N LEU A 359 -18.09 -3.17 -15.51
CA LEU A 359 -17.09 -4.04 -16.12
C LEU A 359 -17.30 -5.48 -15.64
N LYS A 360 -17.45 -6.41 -16.57
CA LYS A 360 -17.60 -7.84 -16.28
C LYS A 360 -16.37 -8.35 -15.54
N GLN A 361 -16.59 -8.94 -14.36
CA GLN A 361 -15.52 -9.57 -13.58
C GLN A 361 -15.90 -10.97 -13.08
N LYS A 362 -17.18 -11.28 -12.89
CA LYS A 362 -17.63 -12.57 -12.37
C LYS A 362 -17.16 -13.75 -13.25
N ASP A 363 -17.31 -13.63 -14.54
CA ASP A 363 -16.93 -14.68 -15.50
C ASP A 363 -15.39 -14.84 -15.62
N SER A 364 -14.62 -13.91 -15.05
CA SER A 364 -13.17 -13.92 -15.08
C SER A 364 -12.52 -14.46 -13.79
N ILE A 365 -13.30 -14.81 -12.75
CA ILE A 365 -12.78 -15.17 -11.42
C ILE A 365 -11.79 -16.34 -11.49
N ASP A 366 -12.14 -17.42 -12.19
CA ASP A 366 -11.25 -18.60 -12.29
C ASP A 366 -9.94 -18.28 -13.01
N LYS A 367 -10.01 -17.45 -14.06
CA LYS A 367 -8.84 -16.96 -14.76
C LYS A 367 -7.97 -16.08 -13.86
N MET A 368 -8.58 -15.19 -13.07
CA MET A 368 -7.87 -14.34 -12.10
C MET A 368 -7.24 -15.17 -10.97
N LYS A 369 -7.91 -16.22 -10.48
CA LYS A 369 -7.34 -17.16 -9.50
C LYS A 369 -6.10 -17.87 -10.08
N LYS A 370 -6.15 -18.33 -11.32
CA LYS A 370 -5.01 -18.94 -12.01
C LYS A 370 -3.85 -17.95 -12.10
N LEU A 371 -4.06 -16.76 -12.66
CA LEU A 371 -3.02 -15.74 -12.79
C LEU A 371 -2.46 -15.30 -11.44
N GLY A 372 -3.32 -15.10 -10.45
CA GLY A 372 -2.91 -14.75 -9.08
C GLY A 372 -2.05 -15.83 -8.43
N SER A 373 -2.29 -17.12 -8.73
CA SER A 373 -1.44 -18.22 -8.24
C SER A 373 -0.03 -18.20 -8.86
N GLU A 374 0.10 -17.72 -10.09
CA GLU A 374 1.36 -17.60 -10.84
C GLU A 374 2.20 -16.35 -10.47
N ILE A 375 1.63 -15.41 -9.72
CA ILE A 375 2.35 -14.23 -9.21
C ILE A 375 3.08 -14.62 -7.93
N GLU A 376 4.36 -14.28 -7.86
CA GLU A 376 5.14 -14.43 -6.64
C GLU A 376 4.92 -13.25 -5.68
N PHE A 377 4.49 -13.54 -4.46
CA PHE A 377 4.19 -12.53 -3.44
C PHE A 377 5.29 -12.47 -2.38
N TYR A 378 5.75 -11.26 -2.09
CA TYR A 378 6.72 -10.97 -1.04
C TYR A 378 6.08 -10.08 0.05
N PRO A 379 5.77 -10.62 1.27
CA PRO A 379 5.83 -12.06 1.61
C PRO A 379 4.63 -12.84 1.06
N ASN A 380 4.82 -14.14 0.86
CA ASN A 380 3.81 -15.02 0.25
C ASN A 380 2.46 -15.05 1.00
N MET A 381 2.45 -14.82 2.31
CA MET A 381 1.20 -14.82 3.11
C MET A 381 0.15 -13.82 2.61
N HIS A 382 0.55 -12.74 1.97
CA HIS A 382 -0.38 -11.72 1.45
C HIS A 382 -1.07 -12.11 0.14
N LYS A 383 -0.63 -13.18 -0.53
CA LYS A 383 -1.37 -13.78 -1.66
C LYS A 383 -2.79 -14.15 -1.24
N GLN A 384 -2.98 -14.58 0.02
CA GLN A 384 -4.30 -14.95 0.54
C GLN A 384 -5.31 -13.79 0.52
N ILE A 385 -4.85 -12.53 0.62
CA ILE A 385 -5.74 -11.36 0.51
C ILE A 385 -6.41 -11.32 -0.87
N LEU A 386 -5.63 -11.56 -1.94
CA LEU A 386 -6.16 -11.62 -3.30
C LEU A 386 -7.10 -12.81 -3.47
N MET A 387 -6.72 -14.00 -2.98
CA MET A 387 -7.53 -15.21 -3.13
C MET A 387 -8.88 -15.08 -2.40
N ASN A 388 -8.89 -14.60 -1.16
CA ASN A 388 -10.12 -14.35 -0.41
C ASN A 388 -11.01 -13.29 -1.08
N TRP A 389 -10.40 -12.26 -1.67
CA TRP A 389 -11.12 -11.26 -2.44
C TRP A 389 -11.82 -11.87 -3.65
N LEU A 390 -11.11 -12.68 -4.44
CA LEU A 390 -11.66 -13.36 -5.62
C LEU A 390 -12.84 -14.27 -5.28
N GLU A 391 -12.83 -14.89 -4.11
CA GLU A 391 -13.94 -15.72 -3.61
C GLU A 391 -15.16 -14.91 -3.17
N SER A 392 -14.94 -13.67 -2.74
CA SER A 392 -16.01 -12.80 -2.25
C SER A 392 -16.74 -12.03 -3.36
N ILE A 393 -16.21 -12.00 -4.58
CA ILE A 393 -16.80 -11.26 -5.71
C ILE A 393 -18.13 -11.88 -6.10
N SER A 394 -19.21 -11.12 -5.94
CA SER A 394 -20.58 -11.55 -6.25
C SER A 394 -21.25 -10.77 -7.39
N ILE A 395 -20.76 -9.56 -7.66
CA ILE A 395 -21.29 -8.65 -8.69
C ILE A 395 -20.19 -8.18 -9.64
N ASP A 396 -20.57 -7.67 -10.81
CA ASP A 396 -19.64 -6.98 -11.70
C ASP A 396 -19.26 -5.61 -11.15
N TRP A 397 -18.07 -5.10 -11.53
CA TRP A 397 -17.52 -3.86 -11.00
C TRP A 397 -18.27 -2.63 -11.53
N PRO A 398 -18.95 -1.83 -10.69
CA PRO A 398 -19.56 -0.58 -11.10
C PRO A 398 -18.45 0.48 -11.30
N ILE A 399 -18.21 0.85 -12.55
CA ILE A 399 -17.09 1.71 -12.97
C ILE A 399 -17.44 3.17 -13.14
N SER A 400 -18.68 3.59 -12.98
CA SER A 400 -19.12 4.96 -13.10
C SER A 400 -19.33 5.63 -11.74
N ARG A 401 -19.09 6.95 -11.70
CA ARG A 401 -19.26 7.78 -10.49
C ARG A 401 -19.97 9.10 -10.88
N ARG A 402 -20.90 9.54 -10.03
CA ARG A 402 -21.65 10.80 -10.20
C ARG A 402 -20.90 11.97 -9.59
N ARG A 403 -19.68 12.18 -10.08
CA ARG A 403 -18.73 13.20 -9.61
C ARG A 403 -18.15 13.97 -10.81
N PHE A 404 -17.41 15.06 -10.53
CA PHE A 404 -16.90 15.95 -11.58
C PHE A 404 -15.41 15.74 -11.87
N TYR A 405 -14.59 15.55 -10.82
CA TYR A 405 -13.14 15.46 -10.97
C TYR A 405 -12.66 14.02 -11.13
N GLY A 406 -12.60 13.56 -12.34
CA GLY A 406 -12.15 12.24 -12.77
C GLY A 406 -12.15 12.16 -14.29
N THR A 407 -11.67 11.07 -14.85
CA THR A 407 -11.72 10.83 -16.28
C THR A 407 -13.17 10.56 -16.70
N GLU A 408 -13.66 11.30 -17.66
CA GLU A 408 -15.03 11.21 -18.15
C GLU A 408 -15.28 9.94 -18.93
N ILE A 409 -16.52 9.45 -18.88
CA ILE A 409 -16.97 8.31 -19.68
C ILE A 409 -17.25 8.79 -21.10
N PRO A 410 -16.51 8.30 -22.13
CA PRO A 410 -16.54 8.86 -23.49
C PRO A 410 -17.74 8.39 -24.30
N ILE A 411 -18.97 8.73 -23.86
CA ILE A 411 -20.22 8.32 -24.51
C ILE A 411 -21.12 9.54 -24.73
N TRP A 412 -21.84 9.55 -25.84
CA TRP A 412 -22.96 10.46 -26.14
C TRP A 412 -24.20 9.64 -26.44
N TYR A 413 -25.37 10.16 -26.11
CA TYR A 413 -26.64 9.52 -26.36
C TYR A 413 -27.45 10.34 -27.38
N CYS A 414 -28.03 9.67 -28.35
CA CYS A 414 -28.98 10.30 -29.25
C CYS A 414 -30.19 10.84 -28.45
N LYS A 415 -30.56 12.13 -28.65
CA LYS A 415 -31.70 12.73 -27.94
C LYS A 415 -33.04 12.07 -28.28
N GLU A 416 -33.19 11.52 -29.47
CA GLU A 416 -34.44 10.96 -29.94
C GLU A 416 -34.64 9.50 -29.50
N CYS A 417 -33.62 8.64 -29.70
CA CYS A 417 -33.77 7.20 -29.51
C CYS A 417 -32.85 6.64 -28.42
N SER A 418 -32.13 7.49 -27.69
CA SER A 418 -31.19 7.13 -26.63
C SER A 418 -30.07 6.14 -27.03
N GLU A 419 -29.84 5.95 -28.33
CA GLU A 419 -28.77 5.09 -28.82
C GLU A 419 -27.40 5.64 -28.40
N PRO A 420 -26.52 4.87 -27.75
CA PRO A 420 -25.19 5.32 -27.35
C PRO A 420 -24.27 5.45 -28.57
N PHE A 421 -23.54 6.54 -28.65
CA PHE A 421 -22.40 6.71 -29.54
C PHE A 421 -21.12 6.66 -28.75
N VAL A 422 -20.24 5.71 -29.08
CA VAL A 422 -18.90 5.54 -28.50
C VAL A 422 -17.86 5.90 -29.55
N PRO A 423 -16.98 6.89 -29.32
CA PRO A 423 -16.01 7.34 -30.30
C PRO A 423 -14.86 6.34 -30.52
N GLU A 424 -13.98 6.63 -31.48
CA GLU A 424 -12.76 5.89 -31.68
C GLU A 424 -11.73 6.20 -30.57
N PRO A 425 -10.90 5.20 -30.15
CA PRO A 425 -9.85 5.42 -29.16
C PRO A 425 -8.74 6.35 -29.68
N GLY A 426 -7.92 6.90 -28.77
CA GLY A 426 -6.71 7.65 -29.09
C GLY A 426 -6.79 9.15 -28.85
N LYS A 427 -7.94 9.67 -28.43
CA LYS A 427 -8.13 11.06 -27.99
C LYS A 427 -8.74 11.12 -26.61
N TYR A 428 -8.55 12.25 -25.92
CA TYR A 428 -9.28 12.57 -24.71
C TYR A 428 -10.58 13.29 -25.06
N TYR A 429 -11.70 12.78 -24.56
CA TYR A 429 -13.06 13.27 -24.81
C TYR A 429 -13.70 13.76 -23.50
N ARG A 430 -14.42 14.87 -23.56
CA ARG A 430 -15.20 15.45 -22.45
C ARG A 430 -16.66 15.59 -22.85
N PRO A 431 -17.46 14.51 -22.81
CA PRO A 431 -18.81 14.51 -23.34
C PRO A 431 -19.74 15.59 -22.76
N TRP A 432 -19.57 15.92 -21.48
CA TRP A 432 -20.33 16.99 -20.82
C TRP A 432 -20.07 18.38 -21.40
N LYS A 433 -18.99 18.59 -22.14
CA LYS A 433 -18.55 19.88 -22.69
C LYS A 433 -18.40 19.86 -24.21
N ASP A 434 -17.86 18.78 -24.75
CA ASP A 434 -17.50 18.69 -26.17
C ASP A 434 -18.70 18.19 -27.00
N SER A 435 -18.83 18.67 -28.21
CA SER A 435 -19.87 18.19 -29.16
C SER A 435 -19.58 16.72 -29.52
N CYS A 436 -20.66 15.95 -29.78
CA CYS A 436 -20.53 14.59 -30.27
C CYS A 436 -19.75 14.55 -31.59
N PRO A 437 -18.76 13.65 -31.75
CA PRO A 437 -18.03 13.48 -33.00
C PRO A 437 -18.89 12.95 -34.16
N ALA A 438 -20.01 12.25 -33.87
CA ALA A 438 -20.93 11.76 -34.86
C ALA A 438 -21.76 12.90 -35.45
N LYS A 439 -21.92 12.91 -36.77
CA LYS A 439 -22.77 13.89 -37.49
C LYS A 439 -24.25 13.56 -37.34
N LYS A 440 -24.60 12.29 -37.20
CA LYS A 440 -25.98 11.80 -37.06
C LYS A 440 -26.00 10.44 -36.35
N CYS A 441 -27.11 10.14 -35.73
CA CYS A 441 -27.39 8.83 -35.15
C CYS A 441 -27.55 7.78 -36.25
N GLU A 442 -26.84 6.66 -36.14
CA GLU A 442 -26.93 5.57 -37.12
C GLU A 442 -28.28 4.85 -37.09
N LYS A 443 -28.98 4.87 -35.95
CA LYS A 443 -30.25 4.18 -35.75
C LYS A 443 -31.46 4.98 -36.25
N CYS A 444 -31.55 6.29 -35.93
CA CYS A 444 -32.72 7.10 -36.23
C CYS A 444 -32.42 8.31 -37.12
N GLY A 445 -31.16 8.61 -37.42
CA GLY A 445 -30.76 9.75 -38.26
C GLY A 445 -30.77 11.13 -37.59
N ASN A 446 -31.17 11.22 -36.31
CA ASN A 446 -31.12 12.47 -35.54
C ASN A 446 -29.69 13.00 -35.40
N THR A 447 -29.53 14.34 -35.36
CA THR A 447 -28.23 15.02 -35.28
C THR A 447 -27.92 15.57 -33.88
N GLU A 448 -28.88 15.49 -32.97
CA GLU A 448 -28.71 16.00 -31.62
C GLU A 448 -28.33 14.88 -30.63
N PHE A 449 -27.29 15.15 -29.85
CA PHE A 449 -26.76 14.23 -28.86
C PHE A 449 -26.61 14.92 -27.51
N ILE A 450 -26.74 14.14 -26.45
CA ILE A 450 -26.44 14.53 -25.05
C ILE A 450 -25.20 13.75 -24.62
N GLY A 451 -24.17 14.46 -24.15
CA GLY A 451 -22.98 13.81 -23.62
C GLY A 451 -23.20 13.24 -22.23
N GLU A 452 -22.53 12.14 -21.92
CA GLU A 452 -22.46 11.56 -20.59
C GLU A 452 -21.80 12.53 -19.61
N ASP A 453 -22.34 12.68 -18.41
CA ASP A 453 -21.87 13.61 -17.38
C ASP A 453 -21.11 12.93 -16.22
N ARG A 454 -21.18 11.60 -16.14
CA ARG A 454 -20.47 10.79 -15.14
C ARG A 454 -18.98 10.68 -15.47
N THR A 455 -18.19 10.44 -14.42
CA THR A 455 -16.77 10.10 -14.52
C THR A 455 -16.55 8.65 -14.18
N PHE A 456 -15.37 8.14 -14.48
CA PHE A 456 -14.97 6.82 -14.00
C PHE A 456 -14.70 6.81 -12.50
N ASP A 457 -14.80 5.62 -11.91
CA ASP A 457 -14.14 5.25 -10.67
C ASP A 457 -12.63 5.54 -10.78
N THR A 458 -12.02 6.12 -9.73
CA THR A 458 -10.59 6.42 -9.73
C THR A 458 -9.72 5.19 -9.98
N TRP A 459 -10.18 4.00 -9.60
CA TRP A 459 -9.50 2.75 -9.89
C TRP A 459 -9.45 2.41 -11.39
N MET A 460 -10.36 2.98 -12.19
CA MET A 460 -10.27 2.89 -13.66
C MET A 460 -9.06 3.67 -14.20
N ASP A 461 -8.68 4.78 -13.57
CA ASP A 461 -7.50 5.53 -13.94
C ASP A 461 -6.23 4.80 -13.46
N SER A 462 -6.08 4.60 -12.17
CA SER A 462 -4.85 4.04 -11.60
C SER A 462 -4.56 2.59 -12.01
N SER A 463 -5.56 1.81 -12.41
CA SER A 463 -5.39 0.42 -12.85
C SER A 463 -4.82 0.24 -14.27
N VAL A 464 -4.55 1.31 -15.01
CA VAL A 464 -3.82 1.25 -16.30
C VAL A 464 -2.37 1.70 -16.18
N SER A 465 -1.86 1.91 -14.96
CA SER A 465 -0.49 2.37 -14.75
C SER A 465 0.57 1.53 -15.49
N PRO A 466 0.56 0.18 -15.46
CA PRO A 466 1.57 -0.58 -16.21
C PRO A 466 1.46 -0.39 -17.72
N LEU A 467 0.25 -0.20 -18.26
CA LEU A 467 0.04 0.09 -19.68
C LEU A 467 0.52 1.50 -20.05
N PHE A 468 0.34 2.47 -19.12
CA PHE A 468 0.82 3.83 -19.35
C PHE A 468 2.35 3.91 -19.32
N VAL A 469 2.99 3.39 -18.28
CA VAL A 469 4.45 3.49 -18.13
C VAL A 469 5.20 2.70 -19.20
N THR A 470 4.64 1.61 -19.69
CA THR A 470 5.19 0.80 -20.78
C THR A 470 4.79 1.29 -22.17
N LYS A 471 4.08 2.41 -22.28
CA LYS A 471 3.63 3.06 -23.53
C LYS A 471 2.72 2.20 -24.42
N PHE A 472 1.87 1.38 -23.83
CA PHE A 472 0.88 0.59 -24.57
C PHE A 472 0.10 1.43 -25.60
N ASN A 473 0.01 0.97 -26.86
CA ASN A 473 -0.60 1.66 -28.01
C ASN A 473 0.00 3.05 -28.33
N ARG A 474 1.18 3.39 -27.81
CA ARG A 474 1.86 4.65 -28.06
C ARG A 474 3.27 4.44 -28.60
N ASP A 475 3.93 3.33 -28.23
CA ASP A 475 5.28 2.93 -28.68
C ASP A 475 5.41 1.42 -28.54
N ASP A 476 5.15 0.70 -29.63
CA ASP A 476 5.10 -0.78 -29.64
C ASP A 476 6.47 -1.40 -29.35
N GLU A 477 7.56 -0.76 -29.71
CA GLU A 477 8.92 -1.26 -29.46
C GLU A 477 9.25 -1.14 -27.96
N PHE A 478 8.97 0.01 -27.37
CA PHE A 478 9.14 0.23 -25.94
C PHE A 478 8.25 -0.71 -25.13
N PHE A 479 6.98 -0.88 -25.54
CA PHE A 479 6.04 -1.78 -24.87
C PHE A 479 6.56 -3.22 -24.84
N LYS A 480 7.00 -3.75 -25.97
CA LYS A 480 7.54 -5.12 -26.05
C LYS A 480 8.74 -5.36 -25.16
N LYS A 481 9.56 -4.33 -24.90
CA LYS A 481 10.76 -4.42 -24.07
C LYS A 481 10.48 -4.24 -22.58
N THR A 482 9.38 -3.57 -22.20
CA THR A 482 9.12 -3.16 -20.80
C THR A 482 7.87 -3.77 -20.18
N TYR A 483 7.03 -4.45 -20.97
CA TYR A 483 5.84 -5.16 -20.53
C TYR A 483 5.98 -6.66 -20.81
N PRO A 484 5.61 -7.54 -19.87
CA PRO A 484 5.12 -7.30 -18.51
C PRO A 484 6.13 -6.57 -17.61
N THR A 485 5.63 -5.82 -16.61
CA THR A 485 6.50 -5.19 -15.63
C THR A 485 7.15 -6.23 -14.70
N GLY A 486 8.29 -5.93 -14.08
CA GLY A 486 9.00 -6.87 -13.22
C GLY A 486 8.27 -7.08 -11.90
N ILE A 487 8.02 -5.99 -11.17
CA ILE A 487 7.44 -6.04 -9.81
C ILE A 487 6.38 -4.96 -9.61
N ARG A 488 5.38 -5.32 -8.79
CA ARG A 488 4.30 -4.43 -8.36
C ARG A 488 4.32 -4.26 -6.84
N PRO A 489 5.09 -3.27 -6.32
CA PRO A 489 5.13 -2.98 -4.90
C PRO A 489 3.90 -2.17 -4.47
N GLN A 490 3.32 -2.50 -3.30
CA GLN A 490 2.18 -1.77 -2.75
C GLN A 490 1.93 -2.10 -1.28
N ALA A 491 1.03 -1.33 -0.64
CA ALA A 491 0.51 -1.67 0.68
C ALA A 491 -0.65 -2.68 0.60
N LYS A 492 -0.87 -3.43 1.68
CA LYS A 492 -1.85 -4.52 1.74
C LYS A 492 -3.31 -4.08 1.55
N ASP A 493 -3.65 -2.82 1.83
CA ASP A 493 -5.02 -2.28 1.71
C ASP A 493 -5.50 -2.15 0.27
N ILE A 494 -4.60 -1.99 -0.69
CA ILE A 494 -4.95 -1.85 -2.10
C ILE A 494 -4.80 -3.12 -2.94
N VAL A 495 -4.61 -4.28 -2.30
CA VAL A 495 -4.56 -5.58 -3.00
C VAL A 495 -5.91 -5.90 -3.65
N ARG A 496 -7.04 -5.60 -2.96
CA ARG A 496 -8.40 -5.83 -3.48
C ARG A 496 -8.83 -4.84 -4.56
N THR A 497 -8.15 -3.69 -4.64
CA THR A 497 -8.47 -2.59 -5.54
C THR A 497 -7.39 -2.46 -6.62
N TRP A 498 -6.33 -1.72 -6.37
CA TRP A 498 -5.31 -1.39 -7.37
C TRP A 498 -4.66 -2.63 -7.99
N LEU A 499 -4.23 -3.64 -7.19
CA LEU A 499 -3.63 -4.86 -7.73
C LEU A 499 -4.65 -5.65 -8.55
N TYR A 500 -5.82 -5.94 -7.96
CA TYR A 500 -6.83 -6.78 -8.60
C TYR A 500 -7.40 -6.13 -9.87
N TYR A 501 -7.81 -4.86 -9.81
CA TYR A 501 -8.37 -4.20 -10.98
C TYR A 501 -7.36 -4.01 -12.10
N THR A 502 -6.08 -3.83 -11.78
CA THR A 502 -5.02 -3.81 -12.79
C THR A 502 -4.86 -5.18 -13.43
N LEU A 503 -4.81 -6.25 -12.64
CA LEU A 503 -4.69 -7.63 -13.15
C LEU A 503 -5.84 -7.94 -14.11
N LEU A 504 -7.08 -7.65 -13.70
CA LEU A 504 -8.30 -7.87 -14.50
C LEU A 504 -8.25 -7.10 -15.82
N ARG A 505 -7.96 -5.80 -15.76
CA ARG A 505 -8.01 -4.94 -16.95
C ARG A 505 -6.87 -5.21 -17.92
N CYS A 506 -5.66 -5.36 -17.42
CA CYS A 506 -4.52 -5.65 -18.28
C CYS A 506 -4.69 -6.99 -18.99
N GLU A 507 -5.17 -8.01 -18.28
CA GLU A 507 -5.47 -9.29 -18.88
C GLU A 507 -6.53 -9.18 -19.99
N LYS A 508 -7.66 -8.51 -19.74
CA LYS A 508 -8.72 -8.31 -20.77
C LYS A 508 -8.25 -7.52 -21.99
N LEU A 509 -7.24 -6.65 -21.84
CA LEU A 509 -6.72 -5.81 -22.91
C LEU A 509 -5.56 -6.45 -23.68
N THR A 510 -4.66 -7.14 -22.99
CA THR A 510 -3.39 -7.68 -23.54
C THR A 510 -3.35 -9.21 -23.59
N GLU A 511 -4.29 -9.90 -22.94
CA GLU A 511 -4.33 -11.36 -22.76
C GLU A 511 -3.08 -11.92 -22.03
N GLN A 512 -2.36 -11.06 -21.31
CA GLN A 512 -1.13 -11.38 -20.60
C GLN A 512 -1.20 -10.95 -19.13
N LYS A 513 -0.44 -11.65 -18.29
CA LYS A 513 -0.17 -11.27 -16.91
C LYS A 513 0.68 -9.97 -16.89
N PRO A 514 0.27 -8.91 -16.21
CA PRO A 514 0.95 -7.62 -16.29
C PRO A 514 2.26 -7.52 -15.49
N TRP A 515 2.53 -8.45 -14.55
CA TRP A 515 3.77 -8.52 -13.76
C TRP A 515 4.01 -9.92 -13.23
N SER A 516 5.26 -10.20 -12.83
CA SER A 516 5.63 -11.51 -12.27
C SER A 516 5.64 -11.52 -10.74
N GLU A 517 5.97 -10.40 -10.11
CA GLU A 517 6.21 -10.28 -8.68
C GLU A 517 5.35 -9.19 -8.05
N ALA A 518 4.85 -9.41 -6.84
CA ALA A 518 4.13 -8.42 -6.03
C ALA A 518 4.77 -8.31 -4.65
N TRP A 519 5.20 -7.09 -4.29
CA TRP A 519 5.75 -6.82 -2.97
C TRP A 519 4.74 -6.07 -2.11
N ILE A 520 4.42 -6.62 -0.93
CA ILE A 520 3.32 -6.13 -0.10
C ILE A 520 3.85 -5.67 1.26
N MET A 521 3.60 -4.39 1.60
CA MET A 521 3.94 -3.79 2.88
C MET A 521 2.71 -3.69 3.82
N GLY A 522 2.97 -3.78 5.13
CA GLY A 522 1.97 -3.55 6.17
C GLY A 522 1.63 -2.07 6.38
N TYR A 523 0.74 -1.79 7.33
CA TYR A 523 0.33 -0.42 7.68
C TYR A 523 1.34 0.28 8.59
N GLY A 524 1.57 1.56 8.33
CA GLY A 524 2.18 2.46 9.30
C GLY A 524 1.16 2.81 10.40
N LEU A 525 1.52 2.48 11.64
CA LEU A 525 0.74 2.75 12.84
C LEU A 525 1.39 3.88 13.63
N ASP A 526 0.59 4.63 14.39
CA ASP A 526 1.12 5.57 15.37
C ASP A 526 1.72 4.82 16.59
N GLU A 527 2.27 5.56 17.54
CA GLU A 527 2.88 4.98 18.74
C GLU A 527 1.90 4.16 19.59
N LYS A 528 0.60 4.45 19.50
CA LYS A 528 -0.47 3.72 20.20
C LYS A 528 -0.93 2.46 19.46
N GLY A 529 -0.39 2.21 18.26
CA GLY A 529 -0.78 1.08 17.42
C GLY A 529 -2.03 1.30 16.57
N MET A 530 -2.46 2.56 16.41
CA MET A 530 -3.59 2.91 15.54
C MET A 530 -3.10 3.20 14.12
N LYS A 531 -3.82 2.71 13.10
CA LYS A 531 -3.52 3.05 11.69
C LYS A 531 -3.50 4.57 11.53
N MET A 532 -2.40 5.10 11.02
CA MET A 532 -2.29 6.53 10.73
C MET A 532 -3.26 6.93 9.63
N SER A 533 -3.98 8.01 9.87
CA SER A 533 -4.84 8.64 8.87
C SER A 533 -4.97 10.14 9.12
N LYS A 534 -5.12 10.90 8.03
CA LYS A 534 -5.33 12.35 8.10
C LYS A 534 -6.60 12.73 8.85
N SER A 535 -7.65 11.91 8.71
CA SER A 535 -8.94 12.14 9.37
C SER A 535 -8.90 11.98 10.90
N LYS A 536 -7.97 11.16 11.42
CA LYS A 536 -7.76 10.96 12.86
C LYS A 536 -6.77 11.95 13.47
N GLY A 537 -6.07 12.76 12.64
CA GLY A 537 -5.07 13.73 13.11
C GLY A 537 -3.81 13.10 13.74
N ASN A 538 -3.57 11.80 13.52
CA ASN A 538 -2.42 11.06 14.04
C ASN A 538 -1.33 10.80 12.98
N ALA A 539 -1.42 11.46 11.83
CA ALA A 539 -0.44 11.36 10.76
C ALA A 539 0.79 12.23 11.08
N ILE A 540 1.98 11.63 11.07
CA ILE A 540 3.26 12.32 11.31
C ILE A 540 3.80 12.79 9.95
N ASP A 541 4.22 14.07 9.89
CA ASP A 541 4.88 14.66 8.72
C ASP A 541 6.34 14.18 8.65
N PRO A 542 6.78 13.52 7.56
CA PRO A 542 8.14 13.05 7.42
C PRO A 542 9.15 14.18 7.15
N LEU A 543 8.75 15.30 6.56
CA LEU A 543 9.67 16.35 6.12
C LEU A 543 10.50 16.94 7.26
N PRO A 544 9.91 17.36 8.41
CA PRO A 544 10.68 17.82 9.55
C PRO A 544 11.62 16.77 10.12
N VAL A 545 11.20 15.48 10.09
CA VAL A 545 12.02 14.37 10.58
C VAL A 545 13.25 14.16 9.69
N ILE A 546 13.05 14.18 8.36
CA ILE A 546 14.14 14.05 7.37
C ILE A 546 15.11 15.24 7.49
N GLN A 547 14.59 16.47 7.61
CA GLN A 547 15.42 17.66 7.74
C GLN A 547 16.28 17.65 9.02
N LYS A 548 15.73 17.12 10.13
CA LYS A 548 16.43 17.04 11.42
C LYS A 548 17.46 15.90 11.46
N SER A 549 17.11 14.73 10.98
CA SER A 549 17.88 13.50 11.20
C SER A 549 18.66 13.02 9.97
N GLY A 550 18.33 13.52 8.78
CA GLY A 550 18.86 13.07 7.49
C GLY A 550 18.04 11.95 6.86
N ALA A 551 18.10 11.87 5.53
CA ALA A 551 17.39 10.85 4.76
C ALA A 551 17.92 9.44 5.07
N ASP A 552 19.23 9.25 5.16
CA ASP A 552 19.83 7.94 5.48
C ASP A 552 19.41 7.41 6.85
N THR A 553 19.27 8.30 7.84
CA THR A 553 18.75 7.90 9.17
C THR A 553 17.31 7.38 9.06
N PHE A 554 16.47 8.09 8.32
CA PHE A 554 15.09 7.66 8.06
C PHE A 554 15.02 6.35 7.29
N ARG A 555 15.81 6.21 6.23
CA ARG A 555 15.87 5.01 5.39
C ARG A 555 16.38 3.81 6.18
N PHE A 556 17.45 3.97 6.98
CA PHE A 556 17.96 2.89 7.82
C PHE A 556 16.94 2.45 8.87
N TRP A 557 16.20 3.39 9.47
CA TRP A 557 15.07 3.06 10.34
C TRP A 557 14.01 2.25 9.58
N SER A 558 13.61 2.69 8.38
CA SER A 558 12.60 1.97 7.62
C SER A 558 13.01 0.56 7.26
N ALA A 559 14.30 0.31 7.03
CA ALA A 559 14.82 -1.04 6.78
C ALA A 559 14.94 -1.86 8.08
N SER A 560 15.55 -1.31 9.14
CA SER A 560 15.94 -2.08 10.33
C SER A 560 14.82 -2.29 11.36
N GLU A 561 13.70 -1.56 11.26
CA GLU A 561 12.58 -1.63 12.22
C GLU A 561 11.27 -2.11 11.60
N ILE A 562 11.21 -2.28 10.27
CA ILE A 562 10.03 -2.72 9.55
C ILE A 562 10.27 -4.11 8.97
N ASN A 563 9.66 -5.12 9.58
CA ASN A 563 9.68 -6.47 9.02
C ASN A 563 8.70 -6.58 7.84
N GLN A 564 9.14 -7.25 6.78
CA GLN A 564 8.42 -7.35 5.53
C GLN A 564 6.97 -7.85 5.69
N GLY A 565 6.01 -7.06 5.22
CA GLY A 565 4.58 -7.39 5.22
C GLY A 565 3.85 -7.18 6.55
N TYR A 566 4.56 -6.91 7.63
CA TYR A 566 3.94 -6.64 8.93
C TYR A 566 3.63 -5.17 9.14
N ASP A 567 2.62 -4.89 9.98
CA ASP A 567 2.32 -3.54 10.43
C ASP A 567 3.43 -3.04 11.35
N PHE A 568 3.76 -1.76 11.26
CA PHE A 568 4.88 -1.18 11.98
C PHE A 568 4.51 0.14 12.67
N ARG A 569 5.10 0.37 13.82
CA ARG A 569 4.89 1.61 14.59
C ARG A 569 5.91 2.67 14.19
N CYS A 570 5.40 3.87 13.87
CA CYS A 570 6.23 5.02 13.57
C CYS A 570 6.47 5.83 14.85
N SER A 571 7.75 6.14 15.13
CA SER A 571 8.18 6.96 16.26
C SER A 571 9.41 7.77 15.85
N GLU A 572 9.33 9.10 16.02
CA GLU A 572 10.46 9.99 15.75
C GLU A 572 11.67 9.65 16.61
N GLN A 573 11.44 9.27 17.87
CA GLN A 573 12.50 8.89 18.79
C GLN A 573 13.25 7.62 18.32
N LYS A 574 12.51 6.64 17.77
CA LYS A 574 13.13 5.44 17.21
C LYS A 574 13.95 5.77 15.96
N ILE A 575 13.44 6.63 15.08
CA ILE A 575 14.17 7.09 13.90
C ILE A 575 15.47 7.74 14.33
N GLU A 576 15.43 8.67 15.27
CA GLU A 576 16.64 9.37 15.75
C GLU A 576 17.64 8.42 16.40
N SER A 577 17.19 7.37 17.06
CA SER A 577 18.08 6.37 17.68
C SER A 577 18.93 5.60 16.67
N THR A 578 18.47 5.43 15.42
CA THR A 578 19.21 4.76 14.35
C THR A 578 20.41 5.56 13.84
N LYS A 579 20.44 6.88 14.08
CA LYS A 579 21.59 7.74 13.80
C LYS A 579 22.88 7.26 14.44
N LYS A 580 22.79 6.54 15.57
CA LYS A 580 23.97 5.96 16.26
C LYS A 580 24.72 4.98 15.37
N PHE A 581 24.02 4.21 14.54
CA PHE A 581 24.67 3.29 13.62
C PHE A 581 25.44 4.03 12.52
N LEU A 582 24.84 5.06 11.90
CA LEU A 582 25.52 5.87 10.90
C LEU A 582 26.75 6.60 11.48
N SER A 583 26.64 7.07 12.72
CA SER A 583 27.78 7.66 13.44
C SER A 583 28.89 6.64 13.68
N LYS A 584 28.54 5.38 13.97
CA LYS A 584 29.52 4.30 14.13
C LYS A 584 30.21 3.98 12.80
N LEU A 585 29.43 3.84 11.72
CA LEU A 585 29.96 3.61 10.38
C LEU A 585 30.91 4.74 9.97
N TRP A 586 30.53 6.02 10.18
CA TRP A 586 31.37 7.17 9.91
C TRP A 586 32.70 7.11 10.67
N ASN A 587 32.67 6.84 11.98
CA ASN A 587 33.86 6.75 12.81
C ASN A 587 34.80 5.61 12.38
N VAL A 588 34.25 4.47 12.00
CA VAL A 588 35.01 3.34 11.45
C VAL A 588 35.67 3.76 10.13
N SER A 589 34.91 4.33 9.20
CA SER A 589 35.43 4.79 7.92
C SER A 589 36.51 5.86 8.08
N ARG A 590 36.28 6.82 9.01
CA ARG A 590 37.27 7.87 9.31
C ARG A 590 38.56 7.28 9.88
N PHE A 591 38.47 6.29 10.77
CA PHE A 591 39.64 5.60 11.32
C PHE A 591 40.42 4.88 10.19
N LEU A 592 39.71 4.13 9.33
CA LEU A 592 40.34 3.39 8.23
C LEU A 592 40.92 4.33 7.16
N SER A 593 40.35 5.51 6.98
CA SER A 593 40.85 6.52 6.03
C SER A 593 42.27 7.05 6.37
N SER A 594 42.80 6.71 7.55
CA SER A 594 44.18 7.01 7.94
C SER A 594 45.20 6.06 7.29
N PHE A 595 44.75 4.92 6.78
CA PHE A 595 45.60 3.91 6.18
C PHE A 595 45.55 4.00 4.65
N PRO A 596 46.64 3.68 3.93
CA PRO A 596 46.61 3.60 2.47
C PRO A 596 45.78 2.41 2.00
N ILE A 597 45.27 2.46 0.78
CA ILE A 597 44.67 1.29 0.12
C ILE A 597 45.80 0.41 -0.38
N ILE A 598 45.75 -0.87 -0.02
CA ILE A 598 46.73 -1.88 -0.40
C ILE A 598 46.01 -3.02 -1.12
N GLU A 599 46.60 -3.51 -2.22
CA GLU A 599 45.95 -4.52 -3.07
C GLU A 599 46.10 -5.94 -2.54
N SER A 600 47.13 -6.23 -1.75
CA SER A 600 47.38 -7.55 -1.18
C SER A 600 48.34 -7.48 0.02
N GLY A 601 48.36 -8.51 0.86
CA GLY A 601 49.27 -8.70 1.98
C GLY A 601 49.12 -10.11 2.55
N LYS A 602 50.01 -10.48 3.49
CA LYS A 602 49.98 -11.76 4.13
C LYS A 602 48.83 -11.83 5.17
N LEU A 603 47.83 -12.63 4.88
CA LEU A 603 46.69 -12.82 5.77
C LEU A 603 47.04 -13.69 6.97
N THR A 604 46.78 -13.18 8.17
CA THR A 604 46.83 -13.94 9.41
C THR A 604 45.49 -14.66 9.64
N ASP A 605 45.44 -15.54 10.64
CA ASP A 605 44.20 -16.25 10.97
C ASP A 605 43.09 -15.30 11.47
N SER A 606 43.46 -14.15 12.06
CA SER A 606 42.48 -13.07 12.38
C SER A 606 41.86 -12.46 11.12
N ASP A 607 42.63 -12.31 10.02
CA ASP A 607 42.12 -11.80 8.74
C ASP A 607 41.20 -12.83 8.08
N LYS A 608 41.62 -14.11 8.08
CA LYS A 608 40.79 -15.19 7.53
C LYS A 608 39.45 -15.32 8.29
N TRP A 609 39.53 -15.22 9.65
CA TRP A 609 38.30 -15.24 10.47
C TRP A 609 37.32 -14.14 10.10
N ILE A 610 37.76 -12.86 10.02
CA ILE A 610 36.82 -11.78 9.70
C ILE A 610 36.33 -11.87 8.25
N LEU A 611 37.13 -12.38 7.30
CA LEU A 611 36.71 -12.63 5.92
C LEU A 611 35.68 -13.76 5.85
N SER A 612 35.77 -14.81 6.69
CA SER A 612 34.75 -15.85 6.76
C SER A 612 33.42 -15.31 7.35
N GLU A 613 33.48 -14.42 8.33
CA GLU A 613 32.29 -13.73 8.86
C GLU A 613 31.70 -12.75 7.81
N LEU A 614 32.55 -12.15 6.96
CA LEU A 614 32.13 -11.31 5.85
C LEU A 614 31.41 -12.12 4.77
N ASP A 615 31.90 -13.29 4.40
CA ASP A 615 31.22 -14.20 3.46
C ASP A 615 29.83 -14.60 3.96
N LYS A 616 29.72 -14.90 5.26
CA LYS A 616 28.43 -15.17 5.90
C LYS A 616 27.49 -13.96 5.83
N LEU A 617 28.01 -12.76 6.12
CA LEU A 617 27.23 -11.52 5.99
C LEU A 617 26.75 -11.28 4.56
N ILE A 618 27.61 -11.45 3.55
CA ILE A 618 27.27 -11.33 2.13
C ILE A 618 26.14 -12.29 1.78
N SER A 619 26.24 -13.56 2.20
CA SER A 619 25.21 -14.56 1.96
C SER A 619 23.85 -14.15 2.55
N VAL A 620 23.82 -13.74 3.82
CA VAL A 620 22.60 -13.29 4.51
C VAL A 620 22.00 -12.04 3.84
N CYS A 621 22.84 -11.07 3.45
CA CYS A 621 22.38 -9.86 2.79
C CYS A 621 21.80 -10.16 1.40
N ASN A 622 22.48 -10.96 0.59
CA ASN A 622 22.05 -11.31 -0.75
C ASN A 622 20.73 -12.13 -0.71
N GLU A 623 20.57 -13.04 0.25
CA GLU A 623 19.29 -13.72 0.46
C GLU A 623 18.18 -12.75 0.84
N GLY A 624 18.43 -11.82 1.75
CA GLY A 624 17.46 -10.79 2.12
C GLY A 624 17.07 -9.90 0.92
N TYR A 625 18.04 -9.45 0.15
CA TYR A 625 17.83 -8.63 -1.04
C TYR A 625 17.08 -9.36 -2.16
N SER A 626 17.39 -10.63 -2.41
CA SER A 626 16.69 -11.44 -3.40
C SER A 626 15.20 -11.63 -3.10
N LYS A 627 14.81 -11.51 -1.83
CA LYS A 627 13.43 -11.61 -1.34
C LYS A 627 12.80 -10.24 -1.02
N TYR A 628 13.50 -9.16 -1.36
CA TYR A 628 13.10 -7.77 -1.03
C TYR A 628 12.78 -7.57 0.46
N ASN A 629 13.45 -8.30 1.33
CA ASN A 629 13.34 -8.20 2.79
C ASN A 629 14.51 -7.40 3.36
N PHE A 630 14.37 -6.09 3.41
CA PHE A 630 15.44 -5.17 3.83
C PHE A 630 15.74 -5.21 5.33
N PHE A 631 14.84 -5.78 6.13
CA PHE A 631 15.05 -5.96 7.57
C PHE A 631 16.23 -6.90 7.85
N VAL A 632 16.35 -7.95 7.08
CA VAL A 632 17.43 -8.94 7.25
C VAL A 632 18.81 -8.33 7.02
N PRO A 633 19.12 -7.72 5.85
CA PRO A 633 20.43 -7.10 5.62
C PRO A 633 20.70 -5.92 6.56
N ALA A 634 19.71 -5.04 6.84
CA ALA A 634 19.91 -3.90 7.73
C ALA A 634 20.33 -4.32 9.15
N THR A 635 19.70 -5.35 9.70
CA THR A 635 20.01 -5.86 11.04
C THR A 635 21.33 -6.63 11.06
N ALA A 636 21.60 -7.45 10.05
CA ALA A 636 22.86 -8.19 9.93
C ALA A 636 24.07 -7.25 9.77
N LEU A 637 23.95 -6.23 8.90
CA LEU A 637 24.98 -5.21 8.69
C LEU A 637 25.26 -4.39 9.96
N ARG A 638 24.19 -4.02 10.71
CA ARG A 638 24.34 -3.32 11.99
C ARG A 638 25.11 -4.17 12.99
N GLU A 639 24.71 -5.44 13.16
CA GLU A 639 25.33 -6.37 14.08
C GLU A 639 26.80 -6.63 13.73
N PHE A 640 27.07 -6.97 12.48
CA PHE A 640 28.43 -7.24 12.01
C PHE A 640 29.34 -6.01 12.15
N THR A 641 28.88 -4.86 11.65
CA THR A 641 29.71 -3.63 11.68
C THR A 641 30.03 -3.19 13.10
N TRP A 642 29.07 -3.31 14.02
CA TRP A 642 29.24 -2.81 15.39
C TRP A 642 29.94 -3.79 16.28
N ASN A 643 29.47 -5.04 16.35
CA ASN A 643 29.87 -6.01 17.37
C ASN A 643 31.00 -6.94 16.93
N ILE A 644 31.15 -7.18 15.63
CA ILE A 644 32.18 -8.08 15.10
C ILE A 644 33.33 -7.25 14.51
N PHE A 645 33.05 -6.44 13.49
CA PHE A 645 34.12 -5.69 12.82
C PHE A 645 34.74 -4.62 13.72
N ALA A 646 33.93 -3.67 14.23
CA ALA A 646 34.46 -2.54 15.00
C ALA A 646 34.86 -2.89 16.43
N ALA A 647 34.14 -3.79 17.09
CA ALA A 647 34.43 -4.12 18.49
C ALA A 647 35.50 -5.18 18.65
N GLN A 648 35.66 -6.08 17.68
CA GLN A 648 36.63 -7.19 17.79
C GLN A 648 37.78 -7.02 16.78
N TYR A 649 37.49 -7.16 15.47
CA TYR A 649 38.55 -7.27 14.47
C TYR A 649 39.39 -6.00 14.33
N ILE A 650 38.79 -4.81 14.30
CA ILE A 650 39.58 -3.54 14.20
C ILE A 650 40.53 -3.45 15.42
N GLU A 651 40.11 -3.78 16.63
CA GLU A 651 40.96 -3.70 17.81
C GLU A 651 42.05 -4.77 17.78
N MET A 652 41.80 -5.98 17.27
CA MET A 652 42.80 -7.01 17.05
C MET A 652 43.83 -6.61 16.00
N ALA A 653 43.37 -6.08 14.85
CA ALA A 653 44.25 -5.72 13.75
C ALA A 653 45.00 -4.38 13.94
N LYS A 654 44.61 -3.57 14.94
CA LYS A 654 45.09 -2.19 15.11
C LYS A 654 46.60 -2.07 15.26
N ALA A 655 47.22 -2.88 16.17
CA ALA A 655 48.66 -2.86 16.36
C ALA A 655 49.39 -3.28 15.07
N ARG A 656 48.89 -4.27 14.41
CA ARG A 656 49.42 -4.78 13.14
C ARG A 656 49.30 -3.73 12.03
N ALA A 657 48.16 -3.07 11.86
CA ALA A 657 47.96 -2.01 10.86
C ALA A 657 48.91 -0.80 11.06
N TYR A 658 49.34 -0.55 12.32
CA TYR A 658 50.34 0.45 12.65
C TYR A 658 51.79 -0.08 12.57
N GLY A 659 52.02 -1.36 12.27
CA GLY A 659 53.34 -1.99 12.20
C GLY A 659 54.00 -2.14 13.56
N ILE A 660 53.27 -2.18 14.67
CA ILE A 660 53.79 -2.26 16.01
C ILE A 660 53.94 -3.76 16.42
N GLY A 661 55.20 -4.26 16.30
CA GLY A 661 55.52 -5.66 16.65
C GLY A 661 55.19 -6.70 15.57
N PHE A 662 54.96 -6.25 14.32
CA PHE A 662 54.63 -7.07 13.15
C PHE A 662 55.51 -6.70 11.98
N ASP A 663 55.72 -7.63 11.03
CA ASP A 663 56.45 -7.37 9.81
C ASP A 663 55.58 -6.56 8.78
N ASP A 664 56.21 -6.06 7.73
CA ASP A 664 55.56 -5.24 6.71
C ASP A 664 54.46 -6.02 5.94
N ASP A 665 54.65 -7.32 5.67
CA ASP A 665 53.70 -8.16 4.97
C ASP A 665 52.44 -8.41 5.81
N GLU A 666 52.63 -8.64 7.14
CA GLU A 666 51.52 -8.79 8.11
C GLU A 666 50.76 -7.47 8.30
N ARG A 667 51.47 -6.32 8.30
CA ARG A 667 50.85 -4.99 8.30
C ARG A 667 49.99 -4.78 7.08
N ASP A 668 50.53 -5.08 5.93
CA ASP A 668 49.84 -4.88 4.65
C ASP A 668 48.63 -5.81 4.53
N GLY A 669 48.70 -7.04 5.04
CA GLY A 669 47.56 -7.95 5.17
C GLY A 669 46.45 -7.39 6.05
N ALA A 670 46.78 -6.77 7.18
CA ALA A 670 45.78 -6.13 8.06
C ALA A 670 45.11 -4.94 7.35
N ILE A 671 45.88 -4.06 6.71
CA ILE A 671 45.35 -2.90 6.02
C ILE A 671 44.48 -3.30 4.83
N PHE A 672 44.90 -4.28 4.03
CA PHE A 672 44.12 -4.86 2.95
C PHE A 672 42.73 -5.36 3.48
N THR A 673 42.76 -6.18 4.54
CA THR A 673 41.54 -6.77 5.10
C THR A 673 40.61 -5.71 5.67
N LEU A 674 41.13 -4.69 6.37
CA LEU A 674 40.33 -3.57 6.88
C LEU A 674 39.58 -2.85 5.76
N HIS A 675 40.27 -2.52 4.66
CA HIS A 675 39.64 -1.85 3.52
C HIS A 675 38.69 -2.77 2.74
N LYS A 676 39.02 -4.05 2.60
CA LYS A 676 38.17 -5.06 1.96
C LYS A 676 36.81 -5.16 2.69
N VAL A 677 36.85 -5.31 4.04
CA VAL A 677 35.63 -5.39 4.84
C VAL A 677 34.80 -4.09 4.75
N LEU A 678 35.44 -2.92 4.86
CA LEU A 678 34.72 -1.65 4.79
C LEU A 678 34.08 -1.44 3.41
N SER A 679 34.82 -1.64 2.32
CA SER A 679 34.28 -1.47 0.97
C SER A 679 33.09 -2.40 0.69
N THR A 680 33.13 -3.63 1.20
CA THR A 680 32.02 -4.59 1.14
C THR A 680 30.82 -4.13 1.95
N ILE A 681 31.03 -3.66 3.20
CA ILE A 681 29.94 -3.07 4.02
C ILE A 681 29.27 -1.90 3.29
N LEU A 682 30.04 -1.00 2.68
CA LEU A 682 29.50 0.14 1.96
C LEU A 682 28.64 -0.29 0.76
N LYS A 683 29.09 -1.26 -0.03
CA LYS A 683 28.33 -1.80 -1.16
C LYS A 683 27.03 -2.47 -0.69
N LEU A 684 27.09 -3.26 0.39
CA LEU A 684 25.88 -3.90 0.95
C LEU A 684 24.91 -2.89 1.57
N LEU A 685 25.39 -1.77 2.13
CA LEU A 685 24.54 -0.71 2.69
C LEU A 685 23.99 0.27 1.64
N ALA A 686 24.61 0.36 0.47
CA ALA A 686 24.25 1.35 -0.54
C ALA A 686 22.75 1.37 -0.94
N PRO A 687 22.04 0.26 -1.07
CA PRO A 687 20.60 0.29 -1.30
C PRO A 687 19.81 0.94 -0.16
N ILE A 688 20.26 0.81 1.09
CA ILE A 688 19.55 1.24 2.30
C ILE A 688 19.91 2.69 2.66
N THR A 689 21.21 3.01 2.74
CA THR A 689 21.74 4.33 3.13
C THR A 689 22.57 4.93 2.02
N PRO A 690 21.93 5.38 0.92
CA PRO A 690 22.62 5.70 -0.32
C PRO A 690 23.56 6.91 -0.24
N PHE A 691 23.26 7.88 0.63
CA PHE A 691 24.03 9.12 0.69
C PHE A 691 25.37 8.98 1.41
N ILE A 692 25.34 8.43 2.62
CA ILE A 692 26.59 8.22 3.39
C ILE A 692 27.52 7.24 2.69
N THR A 693 26.95 6.19 2.08
CA THR A 693 27.75 5.19 1.36
C THR A 693 28.36 5.77 0.10
N GLU A 694 27.62 6.58 -0.67
CA GLU A 694 28.14 7.30 -1.82
C GLU A 694 29.30 8.23 -1.45
N HIS A 695 29.07 9.07 -0.41
CA HIS A 695 30.11 10.01 0.05
C HIS A 695 31.38 9.28 0.50
N LEU A 696 31.25 8.22 1.29
CA LEU A 696 32.40 7.44 1.77
C LEU A 696 33.10 6.71 0.62
N TRP A 697 32.34 6.19 -0.33
CA TRP A 697 32.86 5.49 -1.49
C TRP A 697 33.68 6.40 -2.39
N LEU A 698 33.13 7.55 -2.78
CA LEU A 698 33.83 8.55 -3.61
C LEU A 698 35.05 9.14 -2.91
N THR A 699 35.01 9.27 -1.58
CA THR A 699 36.14 9.80 -0.80
C THR A 699 37.31 8.80 -0.72
N LEU A 700 36.99 7.50 -0.64
CA LEU A 700 38.00 6.49 -0.28
C LEU A 700 38.43 5.60 -1.45
N TYR A 701 37.49 5.19 -2.33
CA TYR A 701 37.70 4.03 -3.20
C TYR A 701 37.62 4.31 -4.71
N SER A 702 36.77 5.23 -5.16
CA SER A 702 36.47 5.41 -6.59
C SER A 702 36.02 6.83 -6.89
N GLU A 703 36.19 7.25 -8.16
CA GLU A 703 35.59 8.47 -8.70
C GLU A 703 34.17 8.20 -9.26
N ASP A 704 33.82 6.93 -9.48
CA ASP A 704 32.50 6.49 -9.94
C ASP A 704 31.56 6.19 -8.77
N SER A 705 30.27 6.43 -8.98
CA SER A 705 29.22 6.19 -8.00
C SER A 705 29.16 4.73 -7.53
N ILE A 706 29.00 4.51 -6.22
CA ILE A 706 28.80 3.17 -5.62
C ILE A 706 27.54 2.48 -6.19
N HIS A 707 26.58 3.25 -6.68
CA HIS A 707 25.32 2.71 -7.25
C HIS A 707 25.48 2.12 -8.65
N LYS A 708 26.67 2.25 -9.26
CA LYS A 708 27.09 1.55 -10.48
C LYS A 708 27.82 0.24 -10.18
N GLU A 709 28.20 0.02 -8.91
CA GLU A 709 28.88 -1.19 -8.48
C GLU A 709 27.89 -2.37 -8.36
N GLN A 710 28.43 -3.59 -8.45
CA GLN A 710 27.68 -4.82 -8.23
C GLN A 710 27.61 -5.16 -6.74
N LEU A 711 26.54 -5.86 -6.33
CA LEU A 711 26.49 -6.47 -5.01
C LEU A 711 27.66 -7.43 -4.83
N PRO A 712 28.28 -7.46 -3.63
CA PRO A 712 29.38 -8.37 -3.36
C PRO A 712 28.95 -9.84 -3.46
N GLU A 713 29.86 -10.67 -3.97
CA GLU A 713 29.72 -12.13 -3.97
C GLU A 713 30.62 -12.75 -2.90
N ILE A 714 30.26 -13.95 -2.44
CA ILE A 714 31.08 -14.73 -1.48
C ILE A 714 32.38 -15.19 -2.14
N GLU A 715 33.48 -15.12 -1.40
CA GLU A 715 34.80 -15.54 -1.88
C GLU A 715 35.13 -17.00 -1.53
N ASN A 716 34.25 -17.66 -0.76
CA ASN A 716 34.40 -19.04 -0.28
C ASN A 716 35.69 -19.27 0.50
N VAL A 717 36.02 -18.33 1.40
CA VAL A 717 37.16 -18.50 2.32
C VAL A 717 36.89 -19.64 3.31
N GLU A 718 37.96 -20.17 3.92
CA GLU A 718 37.83 -21.19 4.96
C GLU A 718 36.91 -20.71 6.08
N ASP A 719 35.89 -21.50 6.42
CA ASP A 719 34.92 -21.13 7.47
C ASP A 719 35.55 -21.19 8.87
N MET A 720 35.77 -20.03 9.45
CA MET A 720 36.23 -19.84 10.83
C MET A 720 35.17 -19.22 11.75
N THR A 721 33.91 -19.13 11.32
CA THR A 721 32.85 -18.47 12.08
C THR A 721 32.58 -19.14 13.46
N ALA A 722 32.90 -20.41 13.62
CA ALA A 722 32.83 -21.11 14.91
C ALA A 722 33.72 -20.48 16.00
N MET A 723 34.75 -19.71 15.61
CA MET A 723 35.67 -19.06 16.55
C MET A 723 35.11 -17.75 17.13
N THR A 724 34.11 -17.14 16.50
CA THR A 724 33.59 -15.81 16.84
C THR A 724 33.16 -15.69 18.28
N GLN A 725 32.34 -16.64 18.76
CA GLN A 725 31.87 -16.62 20.14
C GLN A 725 33.05 -16.72 21.15
N SER A 726 34.05 -17.53 20.86
CA SER A 726 35.20 -17.70 21.70
C SER A 726 36.09 -16.46 21.78
N ILE A 727 36.25 -15.75 20.66
CA ILE A 727 36.96 -14.46 20.59
C ILE A 727 36.20 -13.42 21.41
N ILE A 728 34.90 -13.29 21.25
CA ILE A 728 34.07 -12.33 21.99
C ILE A 728 34.13 -12.59 23.49
N GLU A 729 34.01 -13.86 23.93
CA GLU A 729 34.05 -14.25 25.32
C GLU A 729 35.43 -13.94 25.94
N PHE A 730 36.49 -14.25 25.22
CA PHE A 730 37.85 -13.97 25.71
C PHE A 730 38.07 -12.46 25.84
N ASN A 731 37.80 -11.68 24.82
CA ASN A 731 37.94 -10.23 24.85
C ASN A 731 37.10 -9.59 25.96
N SER A 732 35.85 -10.03 26.12
CA SER A 732 34.97 -9.57 27.20
C SER A 732 35.52 -9.90 28.59
N ARG A 733 36.09 -11.11 28.77
CA ARG A 733 36.74 -11.50 30.00
C ARG A 733 37.90 -10.57 30.33
N VAL A 734 38.80 -10.32 29.37
CA VAL A 734 39.96 -9.43 29.59
C VAL A 734 39.53 -8.02 29.95
N TRP A 735 38.55 -7.45 29.25
CA TRP A 735 38.03 -6.10 29.54
C TRP A 735 37.40 -6.03 30.94
N ASN A 736 36.63 -7.06 31.34
CA ASN A 736 36.02 -7.13 32.67
C ASN A 736 37.08 -7.27 33.78
N GLU A 737 38.10 -8.08 33.60
CA GLU A 737 39.19 -8.24 34.56
C GLU A 737 40.01 -6.95 34.72
N LYS A 738 40.32 -6.24 33.61
CA LYS A 738 40.94 -4.91 33.68
C LYS A 738 40.07 -3.92 34.46
N LYS A 739 38.79 -3.88 34.19
CA LYS A 739 37.85 -2.99 34.89
C LYS A 739 37.73 -3.33 36.37
N GLN A 740 37.74 -4.61 36.77
CA GLN A 740 37.66 -5.05 38.17
C GLN A 740 38.93 -4.71 38.94
N ASN A 741 40.07 -4.60 38.23
CA ASN A 741 41.36 -4.24 38.82
C ASN A 741 41.69 -2.74 38.66
N ASP A 742 40.71 -1.90 38.29
CA ASP A 742 40.89 -0.46 38.03
C ASP A 742 41.98 -0.12 37.01
N LEU A 743 42.24 -1.05 36.07
CA LEU A 743 43.20 -0.89 35.01
C LEU A 743 42.55 -0.20 33.79
N SER A 744 43.33 0.65 33.10
CA SER A 744 42.92 1.15 31.81
C SER A 744 43.01 0.07 30.74
N LEU A 745 42.33 0.25 29.62
CA LEU A 745 42.41 -0.70 28.49
C LEU A 745 43.85 -0.87 27.95
N LYS A 746 44.71 0.12 28.17
CA LYS A 746 46.13 0.13 27.71
C LYS A 746 47.09 -0.50 28.69
N ASP A 747 46.69 -0.73 29.94
CA ASP A 747 47.59 -1.33 30.94
C ASP A 747 47.82 -2.80 30.66
N SER A 748 48.99 -3.31 31.03
CA SER A 748 49.29 -4.74 30.93
C SER A 748 48.48 -5.57 31.93
N ILE A 749 48.19 -6.79 31.57
CA ILE A 749 47.50 -7.76 32.42
C ILE A 749 48.00 -9.19 32.10
N LYS A 750 48.07 -10.03 33.14
CA LYS A 750 48.43 -11.44 32.97
C LYS A 750 47.17 -12.29 32.90
N ILE A 751 46.83 -12.75 31.70
CA ILE A 751 45.66 -13.62 31.44
C ILE A 751 46.11 -14.69 30.45
N GLU A 752 45.82 -15.95 30.74
CA GLU A 752 46.10 -17.05 29.83
C GLU A 752 45.10 -17.10 28.67
N ILE A 753 45.63 -17.22 27.45
CA ILE A 753 44.85 -17.41 26.23
C ILE A 753 44.45 -18.87 26.13
N PRO A 754 43.17 -19.22 25.98
CA PRO A 754 42.74 -20.62 25.80
C PRO A 754 43.38 -21.24 24.55
N GLU A 755 43.78 -22.52 24.64
CA GLU A 755 44.43 -23.26 23.53
C GLU A 755 43.68 -23.15 22.20
N LYS A 756 42.33 -23.18 22.25
CA LYS A 756 41.51 -23.01 21.06
C LYS A 756 41.67 -21.65 20.33
N LEU A 757 42.29 -20.66 20.98
CA LEU A 757 42.56 -19.31 20.42
C LEU A 757 44.05 -19.11 20.10
N ASP A 758 44.90 -20.14 20.19
CA ASP A 758 46.35 -20.04 19.98
C ASP A 758 46.69 -19.45 18.60
N GLN A 759 45.92 -19.75 17.56
CA GLN A 759 46.09 -19.18 16.20
C GLN A 759 45.94 -17.65 16.15
N PHE A 760 45.19 -17.04 17.09
CA PHE A 760 45.01 -15.61 17.23
C PHE A 760 45.92 -14.94 18.25
N LYS A 761 46.81 -15.72 18.88
CA LYS A 761 47.59 -15.34 20.06
C LYS A 761 48.38 -14.04 19.86
N LYS A 762 49.02 -13.84 18.71
CA LYS A 762 49.83 -12.67 18.40
C LYS A 762 49.00 -11.39 18.42
N ASP A 763 47.85 -11.40 17.76
CA ASP A 763 46.92 -10.27 17.72
C ASP A 763 46.24 -10.02 19.08
N LEU A 764 45.86 -11.07 19.81
CA LEU A 764 45.24 -10.94 21.15
C LEU A 764 46.25 -10.39 22.20
N ILE A 765 47.53 -10.81 22.16
CA ILE A 765 48.58 -10.24 23.01
C ILE A 765 48.72 -8.74 22.72
N ALA A 766 48.83 -8.37 21.47
CA ALA A 766 49.00 -6.97 21.05
C ALA A 766 47.75 -6.12 21.39
N MET A 767 46.55 -6.64 21.16
CA MET A 767 45.26 -5.97 21.45
C MET A 767 45.13 -5.64 22.96
N HIS A 768 45.44 -6.60 23.81
CA HIS A 768 45.19 -6.50 25.23
C HIS A 768 46.41 -6.14 26.05
N ASN A 769 47.57 -5.98 25.44
CA ASN A 769 48.86 -5.80 26.13
C ASN A 769 49.06 -6.90 27.19
N LEU A 770 48.93 -8.19 26.78
CA LEU A 770 49.05 -9.30 27.65
C LEU A 770 50.54 -9.55 27.99
N GLU A 771 50.83 -9.80 29.27
CA GLU A 771 52.17 -10.22 29.71
C GLU A 771 52.42 -11.66 29.24
N THR A 772 53.49 -11.85 28.46
CA THR A 772 53.97 -13.18 28.02
C THR A 772 54.92 -13.72 29.07
N ASN A 773 54.74 -15.00 29.47
CA ASN A 773 55.69 -15.70 30.37
C ASN A 773 57.01 -15.88 29.70
#